data_43de239f46aa9332ad6f1e145c338403
#
_entry.id   43de239f46aa9332ad6f1e145c338403
#
_cell.length_a   1.000
_cell.length_b   1.000
_cell.length_c   1.000
_cell.angle_alpha   90.00
_cell.angle_beta   90.00
_cell.angle_gamma   90.00
#
_symmetry.space_group_name_H-M   'P 1'
#
loop_
_entity.id
_entity.type
_entity.pdbx_description
1 polymer ?
#
loop_
_entity_poly.entity_id
_entity_poly.type
_entity_poly.pdbx_seq_one_letter_code
_entity_poly.pdbx_strand_id
1 'polypeptide(L)'
;MKLIFNLLLASVCIVDAMAQNEASDSIKTQELNDVVVEAQMQRNSSTSTTYIPSRRQKNAAQNAIDLLQQMAIPQIQINPIDKKVTDNFGGDVAIYINHLPASKEEMDGMRTVDVRKVEYLEFPTDPRFRGQQRVVNIIVQEYAYGGYTRLSVSEDFLLGVTSMANLYSKFSYKRMTYDTYFGANNYRNSHDGSSSQSVYSLLKDGKAYSVNRNETLLKSRFSQNQYPVTFRATYNSEKIQIRNTVGYQYVGNPRISRSGTLDYYPEFAESYTYKRNNPQRSNSVSYSGSYYFSLPRNFSIDVAPTFNHTHTNNNLDYTASNSVAISRYAKENAYNFRIDGYLRKSIGQKHSLLLGINGGQWCNRLHYSGTTVYDDKFSNSFVWGMAGYNLQTHKLAVGLDAGIIWENSDINGYRIGDCYPVTHINVIFSPNSRNKFSAYFQYANNTAGVTEKASDILQEHELLYISGNPDLKNSRHTTANLAYTWLPSNAFAMSVYGQFFGLYNRQFRTYEHHNGGEALIRTWINDGDYLSVKIGMAFNWKLLGGNLQLYANPELSLNKVTGSCPLTFNPFNLNVQSTYYLNRFYFRGLFMLPQKGMMFSSNTTYHNRHYYGLTAGWSDANWNISLSAYNMFNKGWKNSVWEIHTPLYCEVRTNYGNYNHPRINLSVTYTFGYGKKVQRGNEVGAQQGADSAILK
;
A
#
# COMPACT_ATOMS: atom_id res chain seq x y z
N MET A 1 2.72 28.73 -12.18
CA MET A 1 3.90 28.60 -11.30
C MET A 1 4.23 29.88 -10.55
N LYS A 2 4.50 31.03 -11.20
CA LYS A 2 4.78 32.31 -10.49
C LYS A 2 3.66 32.77 -9.53
N LEU A 3 2.39 32.51 -9.83
CA LEU A 3 1.26 32.92 -8.99
C LEU A 3 1.14 32.08 -7.69
N ILE A 4 1.46 30.78 -7.77
CA ILE A 4 1.45 29.88 -6.60
C ILE A 4 2.64 30.17 -5.68
N PHE A 5 3.80 30.53 -6.25
CA PHE A 5 4.97 30.90 -5.49
C PHE A 5 4.79 32.24 -4.76
N ASN A 6 4.11 33.21 -5.37
CA ASN A 6 3.79 34.50 -4.74
C ASN A 6 2.71 34.38 -3.66
N LEU A 7 1.75 33.45 -3.77
CA LEU A 7 0.77 33.18 -2.72
C LEU A 7 1.40 32.46 -1.51
N LEU A 8 2.39 31.61 -1.74
CA LEU A 8 3.17 30.94 -0.67
C LEU A 8 4.09 31.92 0.06
N LEU A 9 4.70 32.86 -0.64
CA LEU A 9 5.50 33.93 0.00
C LEU A 9 4.63 34.90 0.84
N ALA A 10 3.43 35.22 0.36
CA ALA A 10 2.52 36.11 1.10
C ALA A 10 2.00 35.46 2.40
N SER A 11 1.82 34.13 2.44
CA SER A 11 1.42 33.42 3.65
C SER A 11 2.53 33.32 4.71
N VAL A 12 3.80 33.32 4.32
CA VAL A 12 4.94 33.34 5.24
C VAL A 12 5.10 34.70 5.94
N CYS A 13 4.80 35.79 5.26
CA CYS A 13 4.90 37.14 5.84
C CYS A 13 3.79 37.48 6.87
N ILE A 14 2.67 36.74 6.89
CA ILE A 14 1.59 36.97 7.86
C ILE A 14 1.87 36.28 9.19
N VAL A 15 2.74 35.28 9.21
CA VAL A 15 3.05 34.48 10.42
C VAL A 15 4.09 35.18 11.31
N ASP A 16 4.97 36.00 10.76
CA ASP A 16 5.99 36.73 11.54
C ASP A 16 5.43 37.89 12.39
N ALA A 17 4.21 38.31 12.14
CA ALA A 17 3.61 39.44 12.85
C ALA A 17 2.93 39.07 14.20
N MET A 18 2.83 37.79 14.54
CA MET A 18 2.18 37.32 15.79
C MET A 18 3.10 36.64 16.81
N ALA A 19 4.39 36.61 16.59
CA ALA A 19 5.36 35.91 17.46
C ALA A 19 6.25 36.89 18.25
N GLN A 20 5.67 37.82 18.99
CA GLN A 20 6.38 38.57 20.04
C GLN A 20 5.69 38.43 21.38
N ASN A 21 6.48 37.96 22.36
CA ASN A 21 6.29 37.90 23.81
C ASN A 21 5.79 36.57 24.40
N GLU A 22 6.76 35.76 24.79
CA GLU A 22 6.67 35.01 26.05
C GLU A 22 8.06 34.94 26.70
N ALA A 23 8.12 35.43 27.94
CA ALA A 23 9.30 35.46 28.77
C ALA A 23 9.70 34.04 29.21
N SER A 24 10.98 33.76 29.17
CA SER A 24 11.58 32.51 29.63
C SER A 24 11.69 32.51 31.15
N ASP A 25 10.87 31.72 31.83
CA ASP A 25 11.13 31.27 33.21
C ASP A 25 12.11 30.09 33.16
N SER A 26 13.36 30.38 33.51
CA SER A 26 14.41 29.36 33.62
C SER A 26 14.28 28.65 34.97
N ILE A 27 13.66 27.48 34.98
CA ILE A 27 13.77 26.53 36.10
C ILE A 27 15.13 25.84 36.00
N LYS A 28 16.04 26.09 36.95
CA LYS A 28 17.27 25.35 37.13
C LYS A 28 16.92 23.90 37.47
N THR A 29 17.07 23.00 36.53
CA THR A 29 17.09 21.56 36.79
C THR A 29 18.45 21.14 37.32
N GLN A 30 18.49 20.64 38.53
CA GLN A 30 19.66 19.99 39.11
C GLN A 30 19.77 18.62 38.43
N GLU A 31 20.87 18.37 37.73
CA GLU A 31 21.19 17.06 37.16
C GLU A 31 21.49 16.08 38.28
N LEU A 32 20.57 15.16 38.53
CA LEU A 32 20.84 13.95 39.30
C LEU A 32 21.61 12.97 38.40
N ASN A 33 22.71 12.43 38.92
CA ASN A 33 23.50 11.38 38.26
C ASN A 33 22.59 10.27 37.74
N ASP A 34 22.68 10.00 36.43
CA ASP A 34 21.89 9.02 35.71
C ASP A 34 22.03 7.62 36.34
N VAL A 35 20.99 7.20 37.04
CA VAL A 35 20.70 5.77 37.15
C VAL A 35 20.16 5.35 35.80
N VAL A 36 21.01 4.77 34.95
CA VAL A 36 20.63 4.22 33.66
C VAL A 36 19.78 2.97 33.91
N VAL A 37 18.49 3.17 34.13
CA VAL A 37 17.52 2.09 33.99
C VAL A 37 17.32 1.94 32.46
N GLU A 38 17.94 0.93 31.86
CA GLU A 38 17.66 0.56 30.47
C GLU A 38 16.21 0.14 30.39
N ALA A 39 15.33 1.09 30.06
CA ALA A 39 13.95 0.81 29.76
C ALA A 39 13.88 -0.11 28.54
N GLN A 40 13.12 -1.19 28.61
CA GLN A 40 12.95 -2.12 27.52
C GLN A 40 12.23 -1.42 26.35
N MET A 41 13.01 -1.05 25.31
CA MET A 41 12.53 -0.29 24.13
C MET A 41 11.70 -1.15 23.17
N GLN A 42 11.75 -2.47 23.29
CA GLN A 42 10.99 -3.42 22.48
C GLN A 42 10.62 -4.66 23.29
N ARG A 43 9.36 -5.10 23.16
CA ARG A 43 8.86 -6.26 23.91
C ARG A 43 7.71 -6.96 23.20
N ASN A 44 7.63 -8.28 23.35
CA ASN A 44 6.52 -9.10 22.91
C ASN A 44 5.47 -9.27 24.04
N SER A 45 4.23 -9.40 23.62
CA SER A 45 3.11 -9.90 24.42
C SER A 45 2.26 -10.83 23.56
N SER A 46 1.26 -11.49 24.16
CA SER A 46 0.30 -12.32 23.43
C SER A 46 -0.61 -11.53 22.46
N THR A 47 -0.60 -10.20 22.51
CA THR A 47 -1.48 -9.35 21.67
C THR A 47 -0.71 -8.44 20.74
N SER A 48 0.52 -8.08 21.12
CA SER A 48 1.28 -7.08 20.34
C SER A 48 2.79 -7.26 20.53
N THR A 49 3.54 -6.71 19.58
CA THR A 49 4.94 -6.35 19.77
C THR A 49 5.03 -4.84 19.84
N THR A 50 5.51 -4.32 20.97
CA THR A 50 5.65 -2.88 21.20
C THR A 50 7.07 -2.43 20.91
N TYR A 51 7.21 -1.32 20.21
CA TYR A 51 8.46 -0.64 19.88
C TYR A 51 8.40 0.82 20.33
N ILE A 52 9.42 1.30 21.05
CA ILE A 52 9.55 2.70 21.44
C ILE A 52 10.60 3.35 20.53
N PRO A 53 10.21 4.29 19.65
CA PRO A 53 11.17 4.95 18.78
C PRO A 53 12.09 5.87 19.58
N SER A 54 13.38 5.80 19.31
CA SER A 54 14.37 6.68 19.92
C SER A 54 14.18 8.13 19.44
N ARG A 55 14.67 9.10 20.21
CA ARG A 55 14.64 10.51 19.84
C ARG A 55 15.31 10.76 18.47
N ARG A 56 16.39 10.04 18.17
CA ARG A 56 17.11 10.12 16.88
C ARG A 56 16.23 9.66 15.72
N GLN A 57 15.55 8.51 15.86
CA GLN A 57 14.62 8.00 14.84
C GLN A 57 13.44 8.94 14.60
N LYS A 58 12.86 9.50 15.68
CA LYS A 58 11.76 10.47 15.57
C LYS A 58 12.18 11.77 14.86
N ASN A 59 13.37 12.27 15.19
CA ASN A 59 13.88 13.50 14.57
C ASN A 59 14.28 13.28 13.10
N ALA A 60 14.90 12.14 12.76
CA ALA A 60 15.30 11.82 11.40
C ALA A 60 14.11 11.56 10.47
N ALA A 61 12.97 11.14 11.00
CA ALA A 61 11.79 10.80 10.21
C ALA A 61 11.01 12.05 9.77
N GLN A 62 10.64 12.09 8.50
CA GLN A 62 9.81 13.18 7.95
C GLN A 62 8.32 12.97 8.19
N ASN A 63 7.82 11.74 8.23
CA ASN A 63 6.40 11.38 8.37
C ASN A 63 6.25 10.00 9.02
N ALA A 64 5.00 9.49 9.12
CA ALA A 64 4.73 8.19 9.73
C ALA A 64 5.48 7.04 9.05
N ILE A 65 5.43 6.95 7.73
CA ILE A 65 6.05 5.87 6.98
C ILE A 65 7.58 5.93 7.10
N ASP A 66 8.15 7.13 7.03
CA ASP A 66 9.59 7.29 7.20
C ASP A 66 10.01 6.94 8.64
N LEU A 67 9.17 7.21 9.65
CA LEU A 67 9.42 6.75 11.02
C LEU A 67 9.45 5.22 11.11
N LEU A 68 8.48 4.54 10.51
CA LEU A 68 8.47 3.08 10.49
C LEU A 68 9.71 2.53 9.77
N GLN A 69 10.14 3.18 8.69
CA GLN A 69 11.38 2.85 7.97
C GLN A 69 12.63 3.07 8.84
N GLN A 70 12.68 4.18 9.60
CA GLN A 70 13.77 4.45 10.55
C GLN A 70 13.80 3.42 11.69
N MET A 71 12.63 2.94 12.13
CA MET A 71 12.54 1.94 13.19
C MET A 71 12.98 0.55 12.75
N ALA A 72 12.88 0.24 11.45
CA ALA A 72 13.22 -1.04 10.83
C ALA A 72 12.64 -2.23 11.61
N ILE A 73 11.31 -2.21 11.80
CA ILE A 73 10.55 -3.23 12.51
C ILE A 73 10.63 -4.55 11.74
N PRO A 74 11.12 -5.67 12.31
CA PRO A 74 11.39 -6.89 11.55
C PRO A 74 10.15 -7.67 11.10
N GLN A 75 8.94 -7.29 11.55
CA GLN A 75 7.67 -7.90 11.11
C GLN A 75 7.04 -7.22 9.89
N ILE A 76 7.56 -6.06 9.47
CA ILE A 76 7.02 -5.32 8.34
C ILE A 76 8.10 -5.00 7.32
N GLN A 77 7.67 -4.88 6.07
CA GLN A 77 8.49 -4.45 4.95
C GLN A 77 7.93 -3.14 4.40
N ILE A 78 8.80 -2.20 4.10
CA ILE A 78 8.42 -0.93 3.48
C ILE A 78 9.12 -0.85 2.13
N ASN A 79 8.32 -0.83 1.08
CA ASN A 79 8.84 -0.64 -0.26
C ASN A 79 9.40 0.79 -0.38
N PRO A 80 10.68 0.99 -0.69
CA PRO A 80 11.28 2.32 -0.74
C PRO A 80 10.78 3.18 -1.90
N ILE A 81 10.14 2.57 -2.90
CA ILE A 81 9.70 3.23 -4.13
C ILE A 81 8.29 3.83 -3.94
N ASP A 82 7.29 2.98 -3.61
CA ASP A 82 5.89 3.38 -3.47
C ASP A 82 5.46 3.64 -2.03
N LYS A 83 6.37 3.39 -1.06
CA LYS A 83 6.15 3.53 0.39
C LYS A 83 5.03 2.64 0.94
N LYS A 84 4.68 1.58 0.22
CA LYS A 84 3.73 0.58 0.69
C LYS A 84 4.30 -0.19 1.87
N VAL A 85 3.47 -0.37 2.92
CA VAL A 85 3.81 -1.18 4.10
C VAL A 85 3.11 -2.52 3.99
N THR A 86 3.88 -3.59 4.02
CA THR A 86 3.39 -4.97 4.01
C THR A 86 3.95 -5.73 5.21
N ASP A 87 3.31 -6.82 5.57
CA ASP A 87 3.90 -7.79 6.48
C ASP A 87 4.95 -8.65 5.75
N ASN A 88 5.62 -9.51 6.48
CA ASN A 88 6.63 -10.43 5.92
C ASN A 88 6.03 -11.46 4.96
N PHE A 89 4.73 -11.65 4.95
CA PHE A 89 4.02 -12.56 4.06
C PHE A 89 3.55 -11.90 2.77
N GLY A 90 3.74 -10.58 2.64
CA GLY A 90 3.31 -9.77 1.50
C GLY A 90 1.87 -9.27 1.61
N GLY A 91 1.20 -9.51 2.74
CA GLY A 91 -0.12 -8.97 3.05
C GLY A 91 -0.06 -7.48 3.42
N ASP A 92 -1.13 -6.76 3.14
CA ASP A 92 -1.23 -5.35 3.51
C ASP A 92 -1.31 -5.21 5.04
N VAL A 93 -0.55 -4.27 5.59
CA VAL A 93 -0.62 -3.90 7.01
C VAL A 93 -1.48 -2.65 7.15
N ALA A 94 -2.57 -2.76 7.91
CA ALA A 94 -3.42 -1.63 8.20
C ALA A 94 -2.75 -0.69 9.22
N ILE A 95 -2.64 0.60 8.89
CA ILE A 95 -2.01 1.59 9.76
C ILE A 95 -3.09 2.36 10.51
N TYR A 96 -2.91 2.48 11.82
CA TYR A 96 -3.79 3.19 12.74
C TYR A 96 -2.99 4.23 13.52
N ILE A 97 -3.65 5.32 13.88
CA ILE A 97 -3.12 6.34 14.80
C ILE A 97 -4.11 6.48 15.94
N ASN A 98 -3.66 6.21 17.18
CA ASN A 98 -4.51 6.20 18.38
C ASN A 98 -5.79 5.36 18.20
N HIS A 99 -5.67 4.15 17.63
CA HIS A 99 -6.76 3.19 17.35
C HIS A 99 -7.78 3.63 16.28
N LEU A 100 -7.50 4.67 15.52
CA LEU A 100 -8.31 5.12 14.40
C LEU A 100 -7.57 4.86 13.08
N PRO A 101 -8.23 4.37 12.02
CA PRO A 101 -7.59 4.10 10.74
C PRO A 101 -6.89 5.36 10.22
N ALA A 102 -5.61 5.25 9.88
CA ALA A 102 -4.85 6.37 9.36
C ALA A 102 -5.05 6.50 7.85
N SER A 103 -5.37 7.68 7.37
CA SER A 103 -5.32 7.97 5.95
C SER A 103 -3.88 8.29 5.49
N LYS A 104 -3.64 8.23 4.18
CA LYS A 104 -2.34 8.62 3.61
C LYS A 104 -1.96 10.05 4.01
N GLU A 105 -2.92 10.96 3.95
CA GLU A 105 -2.73 12.38 4.27
C GLU A 105 -2.35 12.59 5.75
N GLU A 106 -2.96 11.80 6.65
CA GLU A 106 -2.62 11.83 8.07
C GLU A 106 -1.23 11.26 8.32
N MET A 107 -0.87 10.19 7.62
CA MET A 107 0.48 9.61 7.71
C MET A 107 1.54 10.57 7.17
N ASP A 108 1.28 11.22 6.04
CA ASP A 108 2.18 12.22 5.44
C ASP A 108 2.30 13.47 6.31
N GLY A 109 1.20 13.88 6.96
CA GLY A 109 1.14 15.06 7.84
C GLY A 109 1.58 14.81 9.28
N MET A 110 1.84 13.59 9.71
CA MET A 110 2.11 13.26 11.11
C MET A 110 3.41 13.89 11.63
N ARG A 111 3.33 14.51 12.81
CA ARG A 111 4.50 15.01 13.54
C ARG A 111 5.17 13.88 14.32
N THR A 112 6.31 13.41 13.85
CA THR A 112 6.99 12.20 14.35
C THR A 112 7.51 12.32 15.79
N VAL A 113 7.86 13.54 16.23
CA VAL A 113 8.31 13.78 17.62
C VAL A 113 7.20 13.55 18.65
N ASP A 114 5.93 13.56 18.26
CA ASP A 114 4.79 13.29 19.13
C ASP A 114 4.52 11.79 19.30
N VAL A 115 5.20 10.92 18.55
CA VAL A 115 5.04 9.47 18.67
C VAL A 115 5.63 8.98 19.98
N ARG A 116 4.84 8.25 20.75
CA ARG A 116 5.24 7.64 22.02
C ARG A 116 5.72 6.21 21.82
N LYS A 117 4.91 5.40 21.14
CA LYS A 117 5.21 4.00 20.82
C LYS A 117 4.55 3.59 19.51
N VAL A 118 5.03 2.51 18.93
CA VAL A 118 4.44 1.82 17.79
C VAL A 118 4.13 0.39 18.22
N GLU A 119 2.90 -0.05 18.03
CA GLU A 119 2.43 -1.39 18.33
C GLU A 119 2.20 -2.15 17.03
N TYR A 120 2.86 -3.27 16.86
CA TYR A 120 2.54 -4.23 15.82
C TYR A 120 1.61 -5.28 16.42
N LEU A 121 0.37 -5.31 15.94
CA LEU A 121 -0.67 -6.22 16.42
C LEU A 121 -0.94 -7.29 15.37
N GLU A 122 -1.00 -8.52 15.83
CA GLU A 122 -1.42 -9.68 15.05
C GLU A 122 -2.79 -10.12 15.56
N PHE A 123 -3.77 -10.19 14.66
CA PHE A 123 -5.15 -10.60 14.95
C PHE A 123 -5.78 -9.85 16.13
N PRO A 124 -5.79 -8.51 16.10
CA PRO A 124 -6.34 -7.73 17.20
C PRO A 124 -7.85 -7.99 17.35
N THR A 125 -8.27 -8.19 18.60
CA THR A 125 -9.68 -8.47 18.92
C THR A 125 -10.52 -7.23 19.22
N ASP A 126 -9.89 -6.04 19.29
CA ASP A 126 -10.60 -4.78 19.49
C ASP A 126 -11.40 -4.45 18.21
N PRO A 127 -12.71 -4.18 18.29
CA PRO A 127 -13.57 -3.96 17.12
C PRO A 127 -13.13 -2.74 16.28
N ARG A 128 -12.41 -1.79 16.86
CA ARG A 128 -11.84 -0.63 16.13
C ARG A 128 -10.89 -1.05 15.00
N PHE A 129 -10.25 -2.20 15.11
CA PHE A 129 -9.38 -2.74 14.07
C PHE A 129 -10.12 -3.56 13.00
N ARG A 130 -11.44 -3.72 13.11
CA ARG A 130 -12.33 -4.22 12.05
C ARG A 130 -11.91 -5.54 11.43
N GLY A 131 -11.46 -6.49 12.25
CA GLY A 131 -11.03 -7.80 11.77
C GLY A 131 -9.74 -7.78 10.94
N GLN A 132 -8.97 -6.69 10.97
CA GLN A 132 -7.67 -6.65 10.30
C GLN A 132 -6.72 -7.69 10.88
N GLN A 133 -6.02 -8.43 10.02
CA GLN A 133 -5.09 -9.48 10.45
C GLN A 133 -3.79 -8.93 11.01
N ARG A 134 -3.30 -7.84 10.42
CA ARG A 134 -2.04 -7.17 10.79
C ARG A 134 -2.25 -5.67 10.87
N VAL A 135 -1.87 -5.11 12.01
CA VAL A 135 -2.05 -3.69 12.29
C VAL A 135 -0.76 -3.09 12.84
N VAL A 136 -0.38 -1.93 12.32
CA VAL A 136 0.56 -1.02 12.97
C VAL A 136 -0.23 0.11 13.59
N ASN A 137 -0.27 0.17 14.93
CA ASN A 137 -0.95 1.22 15.68
C ASN A 137 0.09 2.20 16.24
N ILE A 138 0.13 3.41 15.70
CA ILE A 138 1.05 4.47 16.12
C ILE A 138 0.37 5.27 17.23
N ILE A 139 0.90 5.20 18.43
CA ILE A 139 0.40 5.97 19.58
C ILE A 139 1.10 7.31 19.62
N VAL A 140 0.35 8.37 19.38
CA VAL A 140 0.83 9.75 19.41
C VAL A 140 0.29 10.52 20.62
N GLN A 141 1.02 11.55 21.01
CA GLN A 141 0.59 12.48 22.05
C GLN A 141 -0.59 13.30 21.58
N GLU A 142 -1.60 13.45 22.44
CA GLU A 142 -2.77 14.28 22.16
C GLU A 142 -2.54 15.73 22.65
N TYR A 143 -3.23 16.67 22.01
CA TYR A 143 -3.25 18.09 22.40
C TYR A 143 -4.54 18.38 23.17
N ALA A 144 -4.43 19.06 24.32
CA ALA A 144 -5.59 19.58 25.03
C ALA A 144 -6.15 20.81 24.33
N TYR A 145 -5.25 21.65 23.81
CA TYR A 145 -5.53 22.84 23.03
C TYR A 145 -4.34 23.11 22.10
N GLY A 146 -4.63 23.43 20.83
CA GLY A 146 -3.62 23.73 19.83
C GLY A 146 -3.35 22.59 18.87
N GLY A 147 -2.18 22.51 18.31
CA GLY A 147 -1.82 21.52 17.30
C GLY A 147 -0.56 21.90 16.56
N TYR A 148 -0.60 21.64 15.24
CA TYR A 148 0.53 22.01 14.37
C TYR A 148 0.08 22.17 12.93
N THR A 149 0.84 22.97 12.18
CA THR A 149 0.76 23.05 10.72
C THR A 149 2.09 22.63 10.14
N ARG A 150 2.05 21.84 9.08
CA ARG A 150 3.21 21.28 8.42
C ARG A 150 3.15 21.54 6.93
N LEU A 151 4.23 22.09 6.39
CA LEU A 151 4.48 22.25 4.96
C LEU A 151 5.60 21.29 4.56
N SER A 152 5.37 20.49 3.52
CA SER A 152 6.36 19.59 2.94
C SER A 152 6.47 19.85 1.45
N VAL A 153 7.68 19.98 0.96
CA VAL A 153 8.00 20.12 -0.47
C VAL A 153 9.07 19.11 -0.82
N SER A 154 8.86 18.39 -1.91
CA SER A 154 9.83 17.43 -2.43
C SER A 154 9.95 17.59 -3.94
N GLU A 155 11.18 17.60 -4.43
CA GLU A 155 11.52 17.76 -5.85
C GLU A 155 12.53 16.71 -6.28
N ASP A 156 12.24 16.00 -7.38
CA ASP A 156 13.19 15.12 -8.04
C ASP A 156 13.89 15.89 -9.18
N PHE A 157 15.22 15.83 -9.17
CA PHE A 157 16.08 16.40 -10.21
C PHE A 157 16.64 15.30 -11.11
N LEU A 158 17.10 15.68 -12.29
CA LEU A 158 17.80 14.91 -13.34
C LEU A 158 16.90 14.20 -14.36
N LEU A 159 15.61 13.89 -14.11
CA LEU A 159 14.93 12.91 -14.96
C LEU A 159 13.51 13.18 -15.40
N GLY A 160 13.05 14.26 -15.17
CA GLY A 160 11.67 14.64 -15.25
C GLY A 160 11.37 15.40 -13.99
N VAL A 161 10.28 16.10 -13.96
CA VAL A 161 9.92 16.88 -12.78
C VAL A 161 8.95 16.03 -11.98
N THR A 162 9.33 15.62 -10.77
CA THR A 162 8.39 15.14 -9.77
C THR A 162 8.38 16.14 -8.63
N SER A 163 7.41 17.04 -8.67
CA SER A 163 7.21 18.05 -7.63
C SER A 163 6.03 17.66 -6.77
N MET A 164 6.25 17.60 -5.47
CA MET A 164 5.21 17.32 -4.46
C MET A 164 5.21 18.44 -3.44
N ALA A 165 4.05 19.01 -3.17
CA ALA A 165 3.85 20.01 -2.13
C ALA A 165 2.61 19.64 -1.33
N ASN A 166 2.74 19.56 0.01
CA ASN A 166 1.66 19.18 0.90
C ASN A 166 1.58 20.15 2.06
N LEU A 167 0.38 20.59 2.36
CA LEU A 167 0.05 21.36 3.55
C LEU A 167 -0.91 20.54 4.43
N TYR A 168 -0.50 20.24 5.64
CA TYR A 168 -1.33 19.57 6.64
C TYR A 168 -1.47 20.46 7.88
N SER A 169 -2.68 20.63 8.38
CA SER A 169 -2.94 21.34 9.62
C SER A 169 -3.82 20.51 10.53
N LYS A 170 -3.43 20.42 11.79
CA LYS A 170 -4.16 19.73 12.85
C LYS A 170 -4.41 20.70 13.99
N PHE A 171 -5.67 20.84 14.40
CA PHE A 171 -6.09 21.66 15.52
C PHE A 171 -6.97 20.86 16.47
N SER A 172 -6.61 20.83 17.74
CA SER A 172 -7.37 20.17 18.81
C SER A 172 -7.87 21.19 19.82
N TYR A 173 -9.13 21.02 20.23
CA TYR A 173 -9.73 21.78 21.31
C TYR A 173 -10.58 20.84 22.17
N LYS A 174 -10.19 20.65 23.41
CA LYS A 174 -10.81 19.67 24.34
C LYS A 174 -10.80 18.26 23.71
N ARG A 175 -11.99 17.72 23.39
CA ARG A 175 -12.19 16.37 22.84
C ARG A 175 -12.34 16.36 21.32
N MET A 176 -12.33 17.54 20.68
CA MET A 176 -12.45 17.68 19.24
C MET A 176 -11.07 17.90 18.61
N THR A 177 -10.84 17.25 17.49
CA THR A 177 -9.68 17.48 16.63
C THR A 177 -10.14 17.66 15.20
N TYR A 178 -9.63 18.67 14.55
CA TYR A 178 -9.88 18.99 13.15
C TYR A 178 -8.57 18.88 12.38
N ASP A 179 -8.60 18.18 11.26
CA ASP A 179 -7.45 18.04 10.37
C ASP A 179 -7.85 18.53 8.98
N THR A 180 -6.95 19.24 8.32
CA THR A 180 -7.07 19.63 6.91
C THR A 180 -5.80 19.27 6.17
N TYR A 181 -5.96 18.82 4.93
CA TYR A 181 -4.86 18.49 4.05
C TYR A 181 -5.11 19.03 2.66
N PHE A 182 -4.07 19.62 2.06
CA PHE A 182 -4.01 20.05 0.67
C PHE A 182 -2.74 19.50 0.03
N GLY A 183 -2.87 18.83 -1.10
CA GLY A 183 -1.73 18.29 -1.83
C GLY A 183 -1.69 18.79 -3.26
N ALA A 184 -0.48 18.93 -3.81
CA ALA A 184 -0.23 19.20 -5.20
C ALA A 184 0.95 18.34 -5.66
N ASN A 185 0.68 17.32 -6.47
CA ASN A 185 1.69 16.41 -6.98
C ASN A 185 1.69 16.50 -8.51
N ASN A 186 2.86 16.80 -9.06
CA ASN A 186 3.08 16.87 -10.51
C ASN A 186 4.20 15.92 -10.89
N TYR A 187 3.92 15.05 -11.83
CA TYR A 187 4.89 14.11 -12.36
C TYR A 187 4.98 14.24 -13.88
N ARG A 188 6.19 14.30 -14.41
CA ARG A 188 6.47 14.34 -15.85
C ARG A 188 7.62 13.43 -16.18
N ASN A 189 7.45 12.61 -17.22
CA ASN A 189 8.45 11.70 -17.72
C ASN A 189 8.40 11.62 -19.25
N SER A 190 9.57 11.61 -19.89
CA SER A 190 9.71 11.44 -21.34
C SER A 190 10.18 10.05 -21.75
N HIS A 191 10.34 9.11 -20.82
CA HIS A 191 10.88 7.77 -21.05
C HIS A 191 10.03 6.67 -20.41
N ASP A 192 8.74 6.94 -20.20
CA ASP A 192 7.82 5.98 -19.59
C ASP A 192 7.10 5.17 -20.65
N GLY A 193 7.34 3.87 -20.73
CA GLY A 193 6.73 3.00 -21.70
C GLY A 193 7.35 1.63 -21.74
N SER A 194 7.14 0.93 -22.84
CA SER A 194 7.68 -0.42 -23.03
C SER A 194 8.01 -0.70 -24.49
N SER A 195 8.98 -1.56 -24.72
CA SER A 195 9.20 -2.29 -25.97
C SER A 195 8.90 -3.76 -25.73
N SER A 196 8.34 -4.45 -26.73
CA SER A 196 8.00 -5.87 -26.58
C SER A 196 8.37 -6.66 -27.84
N GLN A 197 8.73 -7.92 -27.60
CA GLN A 197 8.86 -8.97 -28.61
C GLN A 197 7.78 -10.00 -28.31
N SER A 198 6.81 -10.13 -29.20
CA SER A 198 5.65 -10.98 -28.99
C SER A 198 5.54 -12.01 -30.12
N VAL A 199 5.20 -13.24 -29.77
CA VAL A 199 4.96 -14.34 -30.70
C VAL A 199 3.49 -14.71 -30.64
N TYR A 200 2.81 -14.64 -31.76
CA TYR A 200 1.40 -14.99 -31.96
C TYR A 200 1.34 -16.30 -32.75
N SER A 201 0.64 -17.29 -32.22
CA SER A 201 0.28 -18.50 -32.98
C SER A 201 -1.11 -18.30 -33.58
N LEU A 202 -1.16 -18.06 -34.88
CA LEU A 202 -2.37 -17.72 -35.65
C LEU A 202 -2.77 -18.87 -36.57
N LEU A 203 -3.93 -18.76 -37.21
CA LEU A 203 -4.40 -19.70 -38.22
C LEU A 203 -4.55 -18.98 -39.57
N LYS A 204 -4.09 -19.63 -40.67
CA LYS A 204 -4.37 -19.24 -42.03
C LYS A 204 -4.83 -20.48 -42.80
N ASP A 205 -6.02 -20.41 -43.34
CA ASP A 205 -6.62 -21.58 -44.05
C ASP A 205 -6.65 -22.85 -43.17
N GLY A 206 -6.90 -22.68 -41.85
CA GLY A 206 -6.93 -23.77 -40.88
C GLY A 206 -5.53 -24.31 -40.47
N LYS A 207 -4.43 -23.78 -41.02
CA LYS A 207 -3.06 -24.16 -40.65
C LYS A 207 -2.43 -23.18 -39.70
N ALA A 208 -1.82 -23.69 -38.62
CA ALA A 208 -1.12 -22.87 -37.65
C ALA A 208 0.15 -22.25 -38.26
N TYR A 209 0.37 -20.96 -38.01
CA TYR A 209 1.59 -20.25 -38.32
C TYR A 209 1.92 -19.25 -37.22
N SER A 210 3.20 -18.92 -37.06
CA SER A 210 3.67 -18.01 -36.04
C SER A 210 4.02 -16.66 -36.63
N VAL A 211 3.58 -15.57 -35.95
CA VAL A 211 3.95 -14.19 -36.29
C VAL A 211 4.70 -13.59 -35.10
N ASN A 212 5.92 -13.16 -35.32
CA ASN A 212 6.68 -12.35 -34.37
C ASN A 212 6.32 -10.88 -34.61
N ARG A 213 5.86 -10.18 -33.57
CA ARG A 213 5.57 -8.75 -33.58
C ARG A 213 6.53 -8.06 -32.62
N ASN A 214 7.40 -7.24 -33.14
CA ASN A 214 8.36 -6.47 -32.37
C ASN A 214 7.92 -5.03 -32.28
N GLU A 215 7.62 -4.55 -31.08
CA GLU A 215 7.29 -3.16 -30.80
C GLU A 215 8.49 -2.48 -30.14
N THR A 216 9.06 -1.49 -30.83
CA THR A 216 10.18 -0.70 -30.33
C THR A 216 9.72 0.71 -29.97
N LEU A 217 9.83 1.09 -28.71
CA LEU A 217 9.52 2.43 -28.24
C LEU A 217 10.62 3.41 -28.66
N LEU A 218 10.27 4.44 -29.43
CA LEU A 218 11.18 5.52 -29.84
C LEU A 218 10.98 6.79 -29.00
N LYS A 219 9.72 7.12 -28.66
CA LYS A 219 9.38 8.34 -27.94
C LYS A 219 8.19 8.12 -27.04
N SER A 220 8.29 8.63 -25.82
CA SER A 220 7.16 8.69 -24.90
C SER A 220 7.05 10.04 -24.21
N ARG A 221 5.86 10.36 -23.76
CA ARG A 221 5.58 11.50 -22.89
C ARG A 221 4.51 11.08 -21.91
N PHE A 222 4.80 11.22 -20.64
CA PHE A 222 3.85 11.00 -19.55
C PHE A 222 3.78 12.25 -18.68
N SER A 223 2.58 12.66 -18.30
CA SER A 223 2.40 13.70 -17.28
C SER A 223 1.19 13.35 -16.42
N GLN A 224 1.32 13.56 -15.12
CA GLN A 224 0.27 13.40 -14.14
C GLN A 224 0.22 14.61 -13.23
N ASN A 225 -0.99 15.09 -12.96
CA ASN A 225 -1.27 16.11 -11.95
C ASN A 225 -2.28 15.51 -10.96
N GLN A 226 -2.02 15.66 -9.66
CA GLN A 226 -2.89 15.14 -8.62
C GLN A 226 -3.08 16.21 -7.53
N TYR A 227 -4.33 16.50 -7.19
CA TYR A 227 -4.70 17.51 -6.21
C TYR A 227 -5.71 16.92 -5.20
N PRO A 228 -5.23 16.27 -4.13
CA PRO A 228 -6.07 15.82 -3.03
C PRO A 228 -6.37 16.96 -2.05
N VAL A 229 -7.61 16.98 -1.55
CA VAL A 229 -8.06 17.82 -0.46
C VAL A 229 -8.83 16.96 0.52
N THR A 230 -8.51 17.04 1.80
CA THR A 230 -9.19 16.26 2.83
C THR A 230 -9.51 17.14 4.03
N PHE A 231 -10.72 16.98 4.56
CA PHE A 231 -11.15 17.52 5.83
C PHE A 231 -11.59 16.40 6.75
N ARG A 232 -11.20 16.49 8.04
CA ARG A 232 -11.52 15.49 9.04
C ARG A 232 -11.90 16.16 10.36
N ALA A 233 -12.95 15.62 11.00
CA ALA A 233 -13.35 15.97 12.35
C ALA A 233 -13.37 14.70 13.22
N THR A 234 -12.70 14.74 14.35
CA THR A 234 -12.60 13.61 15.30
C THR A 234 -13.03 14.07 16.68
N TYR A 235 -14.01 13.39 17.27
CA TYR A 235 -14.33 13.45 18.69
C TYR A 235 -13.74 12.25 19.40
N ASN A 236 -13.00 12.47 20.48
CA ASN A 236 -12.34 11.40 21.24
C ASN A 236 -12.63 11.53 22.74
N SER A 237 -13.20 10.47 23.31
CA SER A 237 -13.37 10.29 24.76
C SER A 237 -13.08 8.84 25.13
N GLU A 238 -13.04 8.53 26.41
CA GLU A 238 -12.77 7.15 26.90
C GLU A 238 -13.77 6.11 26.37
N LYS A 239 -15.02 6.48 26.17
CA LYS A 239 -16.11 5.57 25.77
C LYS A 239 -16.55 5.74 24.32
N ILE A 240 -16.25 6.88 23.70
CA ILE A 240 -16.79 7.23 22.39
C ILE A 240 -15.67 7.80 21.55
N GLN A 241 -15.47 7.22 20.36
CA GLN A 241 -14.64 7.80 19.31
C GLN A 241 -15.47 7.96 18.05
N ILE A 242 -15.57 9.17 17.53
CA ILE A 242 -16.30 9.48 16.29
C ILE A 242 -15.38 10.23 15.36
N ARG A 243 -15.21 9.74 14.16
CA ARG A 243 -14.41 10.39 13.11
C ARG A 243 -15.23 10.46 11.83
N ASN A 244 -15.25 11.63 11.23
CA ASN A 244 -15.81 11.88 9.91
C ASN A 244 -14.72 12.47 9.02
N THR A 245 -14.53 11.89 7.85
CA THR A 245 -13.57 12.35 6.85
C THR A 245 -14.26 12.54 5.52
N VAL A 246 -14.07 13.70 4.91
CA VAL A 246 -14.52 14.04 3.55
C VAL A 246 -13.29 14.34 2.73
N GLY A 247 -13.21 13.74 1.54
CA GLY A 247 -12.09 13.93 0.61
C GLY A 247 -12.58 14.29 -0.78
N TYR A 248 -11.80 15.11 -1.45
CA TYR A 248 -11.88 15.34 -2.88
C TYR A 248 -10.51 15.10 -3.51
N GLN A 249 -10.48 14.43 -4.64
CA GLN A 249 -9.25 14.19 -5.39
C GLN A 249 -9.47 14.41 -6.88
N TYR A 250 -8.62 15.23 -7.47
CA TYR A 250 -8.46 15.33 -8.92
C TYR A 250 -7.18 14.60 -9.33
N VAL A 251 -7.28 13.72 -10.35
CA VAL A 251 -6.14 13.10 -11.02
C VAL A 251 -6.28 13.34 -12.51
N GLY A 252 -5.31 13.99 -13.11
CA GLY A 252 -5.26 14.23 -14.55
C GLY A 252 -3.97 13.72 -15.15
N ASN A 253 -4.07 12.90 -16.18
CA ASN A 253 -2.96 12.44 -17.01
C ASN A 253 -3.12 13.04 -18.42
N PRO A 254 -2.87 14.34 -18.59
CA PRO A 254 -3.16 15.03 -19.86
C PRO A 254 -2.29 14.58 -21.03
N ARG A 255 -1.16 13.94 -20.74
CA ARG A 255 -0.23 13.44 -21.74
C ARG A 255 0.22 12.03 -21.36
N ILE A 256 -0.37 11.05 -22.05
CA ILE A 256 0.14 9.67 -22.11
C ILE A 256 0.28 9.40 -23.60
N SER A 257 1.47 9.62 -24.14
CA SER A 257 1.74 9.48 -25.56
C SER A 257 2.97 8.62 -25.78
N ARG A 258 2.87 7.64 -26.66
CA ARG A 258 3.94 6.73 -27.07
C ARG A 258 3.96 6.64 -28.58
N SER A 259 5.15 6.54 -29.16
CA SER A 259 5.35 6.27 -30.58
C SER A 259 6.60 5.44 -30.78
N GLY A 260 6.59 4.64 -31.83
CA GLY A 260 7.68 3.72 -32.13
C GLY A 260 7.48 3.03 -33.47
N THR A 261 8.21 1.91 -33.63
CA THR A 261 8.14 1.05 -34.80
C THR A 261 7.55 -0.31 -34.46
N LEU A 262 6.90 -0.92 -35.43
CA LEU A 262 6.36 -2.27 -35.42
C LEU A 262 6.97 -3.06 -36.56
N ASP A 263 7.67 -4.14 -36.25
CA ASP A 263 8.31 -5.04 -37.20
C ASP A 263 7.69 -6.44 -37.05
N TYR A 264 7.42 -7.11 -38.17
CA TYR A 264 6.83 -8.45 -38.21
C TYR A 264 7.75 -9.43 -38.91
N TYR A 265 7.81 -10.66 -38.36
CA TYR A 265 8.55 -11.76 -38.96
C TYR A 265 7.80 -13.09 -38.79
N PRO A 266 7.61 -13.91 -39.86
CA PRO A 266 7.82 -13.55 -41.25
C PRO A 266 7.09 -12.25 -41.59
N GLU A 267 7.50 -11.56 -42.69
CA GLU A 267 6.89 -10.31 -43.08
C GLU A 267 5.38 -10.50 -43.29
N PHE A 268 4.63 -10.18 -42.24
CA PHE A 268 3.18 -10.14 -42.27
C PHE A 268 2.73 -8.85 -42.93
N ALA A 269 3.56 -7.84 -42.80
CA ALA A 269 3.38 -6.50 -43.31
C ALA A 269 4.76 -5.75 -43.26
N GLU A 270 4.89 -4.66 -44.04
CA GLU A 270 6.04 -3.76 -43.94
C GLU A 270 6.23 -3.20 -42.50
N SER A 271 7.46 -2.78 -42.16
CA SER A 271 7.72 -2.08 -40.89
C SER A 271 6.84 -0.84 -40.77
N TYR A 272 6.09 -0.73 -39.70
CA TYR A 272 5.19 0.37 -39.44
C TYR A 272 5.68 1.30 -38.35
N THR A 273 5.26 2.54 -38.40
CA THR A 273 5.28 3.42 -37.25
C THR A 273 3.92 3.43 -36.56
N TYR A 274 3.93 3.48 -35.25
CA TYR A 274 2.70 3.62 -34.48
C TYR A 274 2.75 4.85 -33.57
N LYS A 275 1.55 5.35 -33.26
CA LYS A 275 1.33 6.39 -32.26
C LYS A 275 0.15 6.00 -31.39
N ARG A 276 0.33 6.07 -30.07
CA ARG A 276 -0.70 5.80 -29.07
C ARG A 276 -0.81 6.99 -28.11
N ASN A 277 -1.99 7.57 -28.00
CA ASN A 277 -2.32 8.62 -27.03
C ASN A 277 -3.42 8.11 -26.12
N ASN A 278 -3.25 8.26 -24.82
CA ASN A 278 -4.22 7.80 -23.83
C ASN A 278 -4.40 8.80 -22.68
N PRO A 279 -4.82 10.05 -22.94
CA PRO A 279 -5.08 11.01 -21.88
C PRO A 279 -6.23 10.55 -21.00
N GLN A 280 -6.08 10.78 -19.70
CA GLN A 280 -7.04 10.36 -18.70
C GLN A 280 -7.30 11.47 -17.69
N ARG A 281 -8.53 11.58 -17.17
CA ARG A 281 -8.90 12.49 -16.10
C ARG A 281 -9.92 11.82 -15.18
N SER A 282 -9.72 11.98 -13.87
CA SER A 282 -10.60 11.42 -12.85
C SER A 282 -10.85 12.45 -11.75
N ASN A 283 -12.08 12.52 -11.26
CA ASN A 283 -12.50 13.29 -10.10
C ASN A 283 -13.18 12.34 -9.11
N SER A 284 -12.78 12.37 -7.86
CA SER A 284 -13.35 11.52 -6.82
C SER A 284 -13.79 12.35 -5.63
N VAL A 285 -14.96 12.02 -5.09
CA VAL A 285 -15.45 12.51 -3.80
C VAL A 285 -15.60 11.31 -2.89
N SER A 286 -15.06 11.38 -1.69
CA SER A 286 -15.09 10.30 -0.71
C SER A 286 -15.59 10.76 0.64
N TYR A 287 -16.29 9.86 1.32
CA TYR A 287 -16.66 9.98 2.72
C TYR A 287 -16.26 8.71 3.46
N SER A 288 -15.68 8.84 4.68
CA SER A 288 -15.47 7.71 5.58
C SER A 288 -15.80 8.11 7.01
N GLY A 289 -16.66 7.30 7.65
CA GLY A 289 -17.00 7.37 9.04
C GLY A 289 -16.28 6.31 9.87
N SER A 290 -16.09 6.58 11.17
CA SER A 290 -15.65 5.59 12.16
C SER A 290 -16.30 5.94 13.48
N TYR A 291 -17.15 5.06 13.98
CA TYR A 291 -18.02 5.27 15.13
C TYR A 291 -17.84 4.15 16.12
N TYR A 292 -17.00 4.37 17.13
CA TYR A 292 -16.77 3.42 18.22
C TYR A 292 -17.47 3.84 19.48
N PHE A 293 -18.14 2.86 20.13
CA PHE A 293 -18.82 3.02 21.41
C PHE A 293 -18.47 1.87 22.35
N SER A 294 -18.01 2.22 23.56
CA SER A 294 -17.90 1.28 24.68
C SER A 294 -19.21 1.30 25.42
N LEU A 295 -19.89 0.16 25.45
CA LEU A 295 -21.25 -0.02 26.00
C LEU A 295 -21.19 -0.69 27.37
N PRO A 296 -22.27 -0.62 28.19
CA PRO A 296 -22.38 -1.34 29.44
C PRO A 296 -22.16 -2.85 29.27
N ARG A 297 -21.88 -3.53 30.38
CA ARG A 297 -21.69 -5.00 30.46
C ARG A 297 -20.56 -5.51 29.55
N ASN A 298 -19.51 -4.72 29.33
CA ASN A 298 -18.32 -5.06 28.53
C ASN A 298 -18.63 -5.37 27.05
N PHE A 299 -19.64 -4.71 26.48
CA PHE A 299 -19.83 -4.65 25.05
C PHE A 299 -19.05 -3.47 24.46
N SER A 300 -18.60 -3.63 23.22
CA SER A 300 -18.09 -2.54 22.41
C SER A 300 -18.52 -2.74 20.95
N ILE A 301 -18.81 -1.66 20.26
CA ILE A 301 -19.22 -1.66 18.86
C ILE A 301 -18.41 -0.66 18.07
N ASP A 302 -18.00 -1.02 16.86
CA ASP A 302 -17.48 -0.11 15.85
C ASP A 302 -18.32 -0.23 14.58
N VAL A 303 -18.69 0.92 14.00
CA VAL A 303 -19.42 1.00 12.73
C VAL A 303 -18.67 1.96 11.82
N ALA A 304 -18.42 1.54 10.59
CA ALA A 304 -17.62 2.28 9.63
C ALA A 304 -18.26 2.35 8.24
N PRO A 305 -19.14 3.34 7.99
CA PRO A 305 -19.64 3.59 6.65
C PRO A 305 -18.57 4.27 5.80
N THR A 306 -18.50 3.86 4.52
CA THR A 306 -17.69 4.52 3.50
C THR A 306 -18.51 4.74 2.24
N PHE A 307 -18.28 5.85 1.58
CA PHE A 307 -18.84 6.16 0.27
C PHE A 307 -17.78 6.78 -0.62
N ASN A 308 -17.74 6.37 -1.88
CA ASN A 308 -16.88 6.97 -2.89
C ASN A 308 -17.65 7.09 -4.21
N HIS A 309 -17.56 8.25 -4.84
CA HIS A 309 -17.99 8.48 -6.20
C HIS A 309 -16.82 8.97 -7.03
N THR A 310 -16.56 8.30 -8.15
CA THR A 310 -15.49 8.65 -9.08
C THR A 310 -16.06 8.81 -10.47
N HIS A 311 -15.77 9.94 -11.12
CA HIS A 311 -16.02 10.19 -12.52
C HIS A 311 -14.70 10.16 -13.28
N THR A 312 -14.59 9.28 -14.28
CA THR A 312 -13.39 9.09 -15.10
C THR A 312 -13.70 9.29 -16.58
N ASN A 313 -12.84 10.03 -17.27
CA ASN A 313 -12.76 10.06 -18.73
C ASN A 313 -11.42 9.48 -19.16
N ASN A 314 -11.44 8.51 -20.04
CA ASN A 314 -10.27 7.85 -20.59
C ASN A 314 -10.40 7.79 -22.12
N ASN A 315 -9.47 8.38 -22.84
CA ASN A 315 -9.46 8.39 -24.26
C ASN A 315 -8.26 7.59 -24.76
N LEU A 316 -8.47 6.73 -25.74
CA LEU A 316 -7.40 6.01 -26.43
C LEU A 316 -7.50 6.30 -27.92
N ASP A 317 -6.43 6.82 -28.50
CA ASP A 317 -6.21 6.92 -29.94
C ASP A 317 -4.94 6.14 -30.29
N TYR A 318 -5.11 5.07 -31.04
CA TYR A 318 -4.01 4.27 -31.59
C TYR A 318 -4.06 4.35 -33.11
N THR A 319 -2.96 4.71 -33.72
CA THR A 319 -2.81 4.75 -35.19
C THR A 319 -1.51 4.07 -35.57
N ALA A 320 -1.57 3.25 -36.59
CA ALA A 320 -0.41 2.67 -37.25
C ALA A 320 -0.35 3.08 -38.71
N SER A 321 0.83 3.18 -39.30
CA SER A 321 0.99 3.64 -40.73
C SER A 321 0.45 2.66 -41.74
N ASN A 322 0.05 1.44 -41.32
CA ASN A 322 -0.68 0.45 -42.13
C ASN A 322 -2.19 0.67 -42.18
N SER A 323 -2.67 1.88 -41.90
CA SER A 323 -4.08 2.26 -41.90
C SER A 323 -4.91 1.72 -40.72
N VAL A 324 -4.30 1.09 -39.73
CA VAL A 324 -5.01 0.72 -38.48
C VAL A 324 -5.23 1.98 -37.64
N ALA A 325 -6.50 2.28 -37.37
CA ALA A 325 -6.90 3.37 -36.48
C ALA A 325 -7.95 2.87 -35.49
N ILE A 326 -7.64 2.97 -34.21
CA ILE A 326 -8.52 2.61 -33.10
C ILE A 326 -8.71 3.83 -32.20
N SER A 327 -9.95 4.31 -32.10
CA SER A 327 -10.33 5.38 -31.18
C SER A 327 -11.36 4.86 -30.20
N ARG A 328 -11.08 5.02 -28.91
CA ARG A 328 -11.96 4.59 -27.83
C ARG A 328 -12.05 5.68 -26.77
N TYR A 329 -13.23 6.21 -26.57
CA TYR A 329 -13.52 7.25 -25.58
C TYR A 329 -14.43 6.64 -24.53
N ALA A 330 -13.92 6.49 -23.32
CA ALA A 330 -14.65 5.90 -22.20
C ALA A 330 -15.01 6.99 -21.17
N LYS A 331 -16.28 7.01 -20.78
CA LYS A 331 -16.77 7.79 -19.63
C LYS A 331 -17.31 6.83 -18.60
N GLU A 332 -16.83 6.93 -17.38
CA GLU A 332 -17.25 6.08 -16.28
C GLU A 332 -17.76 6.91 -15.11
N ASN A 333 -18.85 6.45 -14.50
CA ASN A 333 -19.26 6.84 -13.15
C ASN A 333 -19.26 5.61 -12.27
N ALA A 334 -18.36 5.59 -11.30
CA ALA A 334 -18.21 4.54 -10.33
C ALA A 334 -18.70 5.01 -8.95
N TYR A 335 -19.57 4.21 -8.33
CA TYR A 335 -20.10 4.42 -6.97
C TYR A 335 -19.72 3.23 -6.12
N ASN A 336 -19.18 3.50 -4.94
CA ASN A 336 -18.88 2.47 -3.97
C ASN A 336 -19.46 2.87 -2.62
N PHE A 337 -20.33 2.04 -2.07
CA PHE A 337 -20.84 2.16 -0.71
C PHE A 337 -20.45 0.91 0.06
N ARG A 338 -19.95 1.07 1.28
CA ARG A 338 -19.64 -0.03 2.17
C ARG A 338 -19.94 0.37 3.61
N ILE A 339 -20.41 -0.58 4.40
CA ILE A 339 -20.55 -0.47 5.84
C ILE A 339 -19.92 -1.68 6.52
N ASP A 340 -19.03 -1.43 7.46
CA ASP A 340 -18.43 -2.45 8.32
C ASP A 340 -18.96 -2.27 9.74
N GLY A 341 -19.47 -3.33 10.36
CA GLY A 341 -19.98 -3.35 11.72
C GLY A 341 -19.35 -4.49 12.52
N TYR A 342 -18.79 -4.18 13.69
CA TYR A 342 -18.18 -5.15 14.59
C TYR A 342 -18.69 -4.96 16.00
N LEU A 343 -19.22 -6.03 16.60
CA LEU A 343 -19.65 -6.07 17.98
C LEU A 343 -18.76 -7.05 18.75
N ARG A 344 -18.17 -6.61 19.85
CA ARG A 344 -17.39 -7.44 20.75
C ARG A 344 -18.06 -7.52 22.11
N LYS A 345 -18.11 -8.73 22.68
CA LYS A 345 -18.46 -9.00 24.08
C LYS A 345 -17.26 -9.57 24.80
N SER A 346 -16.74 -8.89 25.80
CA SER A 346 -15.70 -9.44 26.70
C SER A 346 -16.36 -10.22 27.83
N ILE A 347 -15.88 -11.45 28.09
CA ILE A 347 -16.37 -12.38 29.10
C ILE A 347 -15.22 -12.62 30.09
N GLY A 348 -15.29 -11.99 31.25
CA GLY A 348 -14.15 -11.91 32.16
C GLY A 348 -12.97 -11.18 31.52
N GLN A 349 -11.77 -11.58 31.92
CA GLN A 349 -10.51 -10.96 31.43
C GLN A 349 -9.86 -11.72 30.25
N LYS A 350 -10.29 -12.97 30.01
CA LYS A 350 -9.59 -13.89 29.10
C LYS A 350 -10.36 -14.22 27.83
N HIS A 351 -11.68 -14.08 27.82
CA HIS A 351 -12.51 -14.53 26.71
C HIS A 351 -13.23 -13.37 26.04
N SER A 352 -13.40 -13.44 24.74
CA SER A 352 -14.27 -12.51 24.01
C SER A 352 -14.94 -13.19 22.83
N LEU A 353 -16.17 -12.74 22.56
CA LEU A 353 -16.92 -13.06 21.35
C LEU A 353 -16.89 -11.85 20.43
N LEU A 354 -16.74 -12.09 19.14
CA LEU A 354 -16.77 -11.09 18.10
C LEU A 354 -17.87 -11.45 17.10
N LEU A 355 -18.69 -10.49 16.75
CA LEU A 355 -19.63 -10.60 15.62
C LEU A 355 -19.28 -9.50 14.63
N GLY A 356 -19.07 -9.87 13.37
CA GLY A 356 -18.83 -8.94 12.27
C GLY A 356 -19.93 -9.04 11.24
N ILE A 357 -20.44 -7.90 10.78
CA ILE A 357 -21.34 -7.81 9.63
C ILE A 357 -20.80 -6.72 8.73
N ASN A 358 -20.46 -7.09 7.52
CA ASN A 358 -19.96 -6.15 6.52
C ASN A 358 -20.81 -6.28 5.27
N GLY A 359 -21.13 -5.17 4.64
CA GLY A 359 -21.87 -5.17 3.40
C GLY A 359 -21.48 -4.01 2.52
N GLY A 360 -21.63 -4.18 1.22
CA GLY A 360 -21.29 -3.12 0.28
C GLY A 360 -21.89 -3.36 -1.09
N GLN A 361 -21.84 -2.28 -1.86
CA GLN A 361 -22.28 -2.27 -3.25
C GLN A 361 -21.34 -1.40 -4.07
N TRP A 362 -20.88 -1.93 -5.18
CA TRP A 362 -20.18 -1.20 -6.23
C TRP A 362 -21.06 -1.14 -7.47
N CYS A 363 -21.20 0.04 -8.03
CA CYS A 363 -21.94 0.25 -9.27
C CYS A 363 -21.06 1.06 -10.23
N ASN A 364 -20.84 0.52 -11.42
CA ASN A 364 -20.12 1.21 -12.48
C ASN A 364 -21.06 1.37 -13.68
N ARG A 365 -21.06 2.56 -14.27
CA ARG A 365 -21.72 2.86 -15.53
C ARG A 365 -20.67 3.37 -16.48
N LEU A 366 -20.44 2.62 -17.55
CA LEU A 366 -19.46 2.93 -18.57
C LEU A 366 -20.17 3.19 -19.88
N HIS A 367 -19.72 4.21 -20.57
CA HIS A 367 -20.12 4.51 -21.94
C HIS A 367 -18.87 4.57 -22.80
N TYR A 368 -18.77 3.67 -23.75
CA TYR A 368 -17.72 3.66 -24.75
C TYR A 368 -18.25 4.25 -26.06
N SER A 369 -17.44 5.08 -26.73
CA SER A 369 -17.69 5.59 -28.07
C SER A 369 -16.40 5.61 -28.88
N GLY A 370 -16.52 5.72 -30.20
CA GLY A 370 -15.39 5.66 -31.13
C GLY A 370 -15.50 4.46 -32.07
N THR A 371 -14.42 3.69 -32.25
CA THR A 371 -14.39 2.49 -33.10
C THR A 371 -15.38 1.42 -32.64
N THR A 372 -15.62 1.33 -31.34
CA THR A 372 -16.57 0.43 -30.70
C THR A 372 -17.47 1.23 -29.75
N VAL A 373 -18.79 0.94 -29.77
CA VAL A 373 -19.79 1.62 -28.92
C VAL A 373 -20.43 0.59 -28.01
N TYR A 374 -20.28 0.79 -26.70
CA TYR A 374 -20.90 -0.04 -25.66
C TYR A 374 -21.41 0.84 -24.53
N ASP A 375 -22.52 0.41 -23.94
CA ASP A 375 -23.06 0.96 -22.69
C ASP A 375 -23.09 -0.15 -21.67
N ASP A 376 -22.22 -0.08 -20.66
CA ASP A 376 -22.08 -1.11 -19.65
C ASP A 376 -22.56 -0.65 -18.29
N LYS A 377 -23.26 -1.53 -17.63
CA LYS A 377 -23.69 -1.37 -16.26
C LYS A 377 -23.25 -2.57 -15.44
N PHE A 378 -22.37 -2.33 -14.49
CA PHE A 378 -21.91 -3.33 -13.54
C PHE A 378 -22.41 -2.99 -12.14
N SER A 379 -22.90 -3.98 -11.44
CA SER A 379 -23.23 -3.87 -10.03
C SER A 379 -22.74 -5.12 -9.31
N ASN A 380 -21.99 -4.93 -8.24
CA ASN A 380 -21.58 -6.01 -7.36
C ASN A 380 -22.02 -5.67 -5.93
N SER A 381 -22.77 -6.57 -5.31
CA SER A 381 -23.22 -6.47 -3.93
C SER A 381 -22.70 -7.64 -3.14
N PHE A 382 -22.26 -7.39 -1.93
CA PHE A 382 -21.84 -8.45 -1.02
C PHE A 382 -22.37 -8.21 0.38
N VAL A 383 -22.59 -9.29 1.10
CA VAL A 383 -22.82 -9.31 2.55
C VAL A 383 -21.95 -10.39 3.15
N TRP A 384 -21.19 -10.04 4.17
CA TRP A 384 -20.36 -10.94 4.94
C TRP A 384 -20.77 -10.92 6.40
N GLY A 385 -21.07 -12.08 6.94
CA GLY A 385 -21.33 -12.28 8.36
C GLY A 385 -20.29 -13.22 8.95
N MET A 386 -19.72 -12.85 10.10
CA MET A 386 -18.79 -13.72 10.82
C MET A 386 -19.06 -13.74 12.31
N ALA A 387 -18.73 -14.87 12.94
CA ALA A 387 -18.67 -15.03 14.38
C ALA A 387 -17.27 -15.52 14.77
N GLY A 388 -16.72 -14.93 15.82
CA GLY A 388 -15.41 -15.27 16.33
C GLY A 388 -15.39 -15.48 17.83
N TYR A 389 -14.51 -16.36 18.28
CA TYR A 389 -14.18 -16.58 19.67
C TYR A 389 -12.70 -16.37 19.88
N ASN A 390 -12.34 -15.61 20.91
CA ASN A 390 -10.95 -15.34 21.26
C ASN A 390 -10.70 -15.67 22.73
N LEU A 391 -9.66 -16.48 22.96
CA LEU A 391 -9.05 -16.72 24.25
C LEU A 391 -7.76 -15.91 24.35
N GLN A 392 -7.62 -15.10 25.37
CA GLN A 392 -6.41 -14.29 25.60
C GLN A 392 -5.94 -14.45 27.05
N THR A 393 -4.74 -14.94 27.19
CA THR A 393 -4.01 -15.00 28.49
C THR A 393 -2.77 -14.15 28.42
N HIS A 394 -2.02 -14.09 29.51
CA HIS A 394 -0.75 -13.35 29.53
C HIS A 394 0.27 -13.87 28.49
N LYS A 395 0.28 -15.19 28.21
CA LYS A 395 1.25 -15.82 27.29
C LYS A 395 0.64 -16.35 25.99
N LEU A 396 -0.64 -16.64 25.97
CA LEU A 396 -1.30 -17.30 24.86
C LEU A 396 -2.51 -16.50 24.41
N ALA A 397 -2.64 -16.28 23.09
CA ALA A 397 -3.85 -15.84 22.44
C ALA A 397 -4.24 -16.86 21.36
N VAL A 398 -5.53 -17.25 21.33
CA VAL A 398 -6.11 -18.14 20.30
C VAL A 398 -7.36 -17.48 19.78
N GLY A 399 -7.48 -17.35 18.46
CA GLY A 399 -8.67 -16.85 17.79
C GLY A 399 -9.19 -17.88 16.79
N LEU A 400 -10.50 -18.03 16.77
CA LEU A 400 -11.25 -18.85 15.82
C LEU A 400 -12.36 -18.00 15.26
N ASP A 401 -12.35 -17.77 13.95
CA ASP A 401 -13.39 -17.00 13.26
C ASP A 401 -13.95 -17.84 12.12
N ALA A 402 -15.27 -17.87 12.00
CA ALA A 402 -15.97 -18.51 10.91
C ALA A 402 -17.06 -17.59 10.39
N GLY A 403 -17.22 -17.56 9.09
CA GLY A 403 -18.20 -16.68 8.44
C GLY A 403 -18.65 -17.21 7.10
N ILE A 404 -19.63 -16.50 6.56
CA ILE A 404 -20.18 -16.75 5.23
C ILE A 404 -20.18 -15.42 4.48
N ILE A 405 -19.73 -15.46 3.24
CA ILE A 405 -19.85 -14.36 2.29
C ILE A 405 -20.89 -14.75 1.25
N TRP A 406 -21.84 -13.86 1.05
CA TRP A 406 -22.74 -13.89 -0.09
C TRP A 406 -22.39 -12.73 -1.03
N GLU A 407 -22.23 -13.05 -2.30
CA GLU A 407 -21.95 -12.08 -3.37
C GLU A 407 -22.97 -12.22 -4.49
N ASN A 408 -23.33 -11.09 -5.10
CA ASN A 408 -24.14 -11.04 -6.30
C ASN A 408 -23.60 -9.98 -7.25
N SER A 409 -23.19 -10.42 -8.43
CA SER A 409 -22.72 -9.55 -9.53
C SER A 409 -23.82 -9.49 -10.59
N ASP A 410 -24.15 -8.29 -11.04
CA ASP A 410 -25.03 -8.01 -12.19
C ASP A 410 -24.19 -7.31 -13.26
N ILE A 411 -24.06 -7.95 -14.42
CA ILE A 411 -23.29 -7.46 -15.57
C ILE A 411 -24.29 -7.32 -16.72
N ASN A 412 -24.72 -6.11 -17.04
CA ASN A 412 -25.68 -5.84 -18.11
C ASN A 412 -26.97 -6.65 -18.02
N GLY A 413 -27.44 -6.93 -16.77
CA GLY A 413 -28.63 -7.76 -16.52
C GLY A 413 -28.34 -9.26 -16.33
N TYR A 414 -27.14 -9.73 -16.62
CA TYR A 414 -26.72 -11.10 -16.33
C TYR A 414 -26.26 -11.20 -14.87
N ARG A 415 -26.95 -12.00 -14.06
CA ARG A 415 -26.73 -12.11 -12.63
C ARG A 415 -25.99 -13.39 -12.26
N ILE A 416 -24.94 -13.23 -11.45
CA ILE A 416 -24.12 -14.32 -10.92
C ILE A 416 -24.07 -14.16 -9.40
N GLY A 417 -24.67 -15.11 -8.69
CA GLY A 417 -24.60 -15.19 -7.23
C GLY A 417 -23.63 -16.28 -6.79
N ASP A 418 -22.91 -16.06 -5.70
CA ASP A 418 -22.06 -17.05 -5.04
C ASP A 418 -22.16 -16.92 -3.52
N CYS A 419 -22.01 -18.04 -2.82
CA CYS A 419 -22.02 -18.10 -1.36
C CYS A 419 -20.95 -19.07 -0.88
N TYR A 420 -20.05 -18.60 -0.02
CA TYR A 420 -18.90 -19.40 0.38
C TYR A 420 -18.47 -19.15 1.83
N PRO A 421 -17.96 -20.19 2.50
CA PRO A 421 -17.44 -20.06 3.85
C PRO A 421 -16.07 -19.39 3.86
N VAL A 422 -15.81 -18.69 4.96
CA VAL A 422 -14.49 -18.16 5.31
C VAL A 422 -14.15 -18.60 6.72
N THR A 423 -12.93 -19.06 6.93
CA THR A 423 -12.47 -19.51 8.25
C THR A 423 -11.08 -18.99 8.52
N HIS A 424 -10.86 -18.48 9.73
CA HIS A 424 -9.57 -18.04 10.24
C HIS A 424 -9.26 -18.74 11.57
N ILE A 425 -8.04 -19.20 11.70
CA ILE A 425 -7.50 -19.73 12.96
C ILE A 425 -6.17 -19.02 13.22
N ASN A 426 -6.01 -18.46 14.41
CA ASN A 426 -4.74 -17.86 14.79
C ASN A 426 -4.33 -18.30 16.21
N VAL A 427 -3.03 -18.46 16.39
CA VAL A 427 -2.42 -18.82 17.68
C VAL A 427 -1.19 -17.95 17.87
N ILE A 428 -1.11 -17.25 18.98
CA ILE A 428 0.07 -16.47 19.37
C ILE A 428 0.52 -16.97 20.74
N PHE A 429 1.77 -17.38 20.85
CA PHE A 429 2.40 -17.82 22.09
C PHE A 429 3.63 -16.96 22.40
N SER A 430 3.56 -16.20 23.48
CA SER A 430 4.65 -15.37 23.99
C SER A 430 5.07 -15.86 25.38
N PRO A 431 6.00 -16.81 25.48
CA PRO A 431 6.45 -17.34 26.78
C PRO A 431 7.03 -16.27 27.69
N ASN A 432 7.64 -15.24 27.08
CA ASN A 432 8.21 -14.08 27.75
C ASN A 432 8.25 -12.87 26.80
N SER A 433 8.70 -11.70 27.28
CA SER A 433 8.77 -10.46 26.48
C SER A 433 9.78 -10.51 25.32
N ARG A 434 10.66 -11.51 25.27
CA ARG A 434 11.69 -11.64 24.22
C ARG A 434 11.30 -12.57 23.09
N ASN A 435 10.42 -13.51 23.34
CA ASN A 435 10.07 -14.57 22.41
C ASN A 435 8.57 -14.55 22.09
N LYS A 436 8.23 -14.62 20.80
CA LYS A 436 6.85 -14.74 20.32
C LYS A 436 6.79 -15.68 19.12
N PHE A 437 5.89 -16.63 19.16
CA PHE A 437 5.53 -17.52 18.07
C PHE A 437 4.12 -17.14 17.62
N SER A 438 3.90 -17.07 16.31
CA SER A 438 2.57 -16.88 15.73
C SER A 438 2.33 -17.89 14.63
N ALA A 439 1.12 -18.43 14.60
CA ALA A 439 0.62 -19.31 13.57
C ALA A 439 -0.74 -18.80 13.08
N TYR A 440 -0.97 -18.89 11.79
CA TYR A 440 -2.22 -18.47 11.16
C TYR A 440 -2.60 -19.44 10.05
N PHE A 441 -3.88 -19.74 9.98
CA PHE A 441 -4.49 -20.50 8.90
C PHE A 441 -5.75 -19.78 8.40
N GLN A 442 -5.93 -19.74 7.10
CA GLN A 442 -7.11 -19.18 6.44
C GLN A 442 -7.54 -20.07 5.28
N TYR A 443 -8.84 -20.23 5.16
CA TYR A 443 -9.50 -20.72 3.95
C TYR A 443 -10.53 -19.68 3.51
N ALA A 444 -10.45 -19.25 2.24
CA ALA A 444 -11.33 -18.22 1.68
C ALA A 444 -11.44 -18.33 0.15
N ASN A 445 -12.27 -17.51 -0.44
CA ASN A 445 -12.38 -17.34 -1.89
C ASN A 445 -11.54 -16.16 -2.39
N ASN A 446 -11.16 -16.27 -3.66
CA ASN A 446 -10.63 -15.17 -4.47
C ASN A 446 -11.65 -14.87 -5.58
N THR A 447 -12.35 -13.76 -5.44
CA THR A 447 -13.44 -13.36 -6.34
C THR A 447 -12.89 -12.81 -7.64
N ALA A 448 -13.49 -13.20 -8.77
CA ALA A 448 -13.18 -12.63 -10.07
C ALA A 448 -13.66 -11.18 -10.16
N GLY A 449 -12.80 -10.30 -10.67
CA GLY A 449 -13.10 -8.89 -10.85
C GLY A 449 -14.13 -8.64 -11.96
N VAL A 450 -14.76 -7.45 -11.92
CA VAL A 450 -15.76 -7.05 -12.92
C VAL A 450 -15.18 -7.07 -14.33
N THR A 451 -13.98 -6.54 -14.53
CA THR A 451 -13.31 -6.52 -15.84
C THR A 451 -12.90 -7.90 -16.33
N GLU A 452 -12.77 -8.87 -15.42
CA GLU A 452 -12.46 -10.26 -15.76
C GLU A 452 -13.70 -11.00 -16.26
N LYS A 453 -14.90 -10.50 -15.92
CA LYS A 453 -16.20 -11.06 -16.29
C LYS A 453 -16.90 -10.28 -17.42
N ALA A 454 -16.43 -9.08 -17.79
CA ALA A 454 -17.04 -8.26 -18.83
C ALA A 454 -16.94 -8.95 -20.19
N SER A 455 -18.07 -9.07 -20.92
CA SER A 455 -18.16 -9.81 -22.19
C SER A 455 -17.82 -8.97 -23.42
N ASP A 456 -17.54 -7.68 -23.24
CA ASP A 456 -17.24 -6.78 -24.35
C ASP A 456 -15.94 -7.15 -25.03
N ILE A 457 -15.96 -7.10 -26.38
CA ILE A 457 -14.77 -7.37 -27.19
C ILE A 457 -14.19 -6.03 -27.62
N LEU A 458 -13.01 -5.72 -27.10
CA LEU A 458 -12.29 -4.49 -27.40
C LEU A 458 -11.02 -4.79 -28.18
N GLN A 459 -10.82 -4.11 -29.30
CA GLN A 459 -9.57 -4.22 -30.06
C GLN A 459 -8.45 -3.45 -29.34
N GLU A 460 -7.35 -4.12 -29.06
CA GLU A 460 -6.14 -3.53 -28.45
C GLU A 460 -5.16 -3.04 -29.53
N HIS A 461 -4.96 -3.86 -30.55
CA HIS A 461 -4.21 -3.57 -31.77
C HIS A 461 -4.57 -4.62 -32.87
N GLU A 462 -3.89 -4.61 -33.99
CA GLU A 462 -4.22 -5.37 -35.21
C GLU A 462 -4.32 -6.89 -35.01
N LEU A 463 -3.54 -7.50 -34.10
CA LEU A 463 -3.52 -8.94 -33.85
C LEU A 463 -4.14 -9.35 -32.53
N LEU A 464 -4.63 -8.39 -31.70
CA LEU A 464 -5.08 -8.68 -30.36
C LEU A 464 -6.38 -7.97 -29.98
N TYR A 465 -7.32 -8.77 -29.56
CA TYR A 465 -8.55 -8.34 -28.90
C TYR A 465 -8.54 -8.71 -27.42
N ILE A 466 -9.36 -8.10 -26.61
CA ILE A 466 -9.53 -8.38 -25.19
C ILE A 466 -11.02 -8.53 -24.86
N SER A 467 -11.33 -9.51 -24.02
CA SER A 467 -12.65 -9.71 -23.44
C SER A 467 -12.52 -10.37 -22.06
N GLY A 468 -13.48 -10.15 -21.19
CA GLY A 468 -13.62 -10.98 -19.99
C GLY A 468 -14.40 -12.26 -20.32
N ASN A 469 -14.74 -13.01 -19.25
CA ASN A 469 -15.55 -14.23 -19.35
C ASN A 469 -16.64 -14.20 -18.28
N PRO A 470 -17.90 -14.03 -18.64
CA PRO A 470 -19.03 -14.00 -17.68
C PRO A 470 -19.14 -15.27 -16.83
N ASP A 471 -18.74 -16.43 -17.38
CA ASP A 471 -18.83 -17.73 -16.70
C ASP A 471 -17.62 -18.02 -15.79
N LEU A 472 -16.69 -17.05 -15.62
CA LEU A 472 -15.51 -17.20 -14.78
C LEU A 472 -15.92 -17.43 -13.32
N LYS A 473 -15.47 -18.54 -12.76
CA LYS A 473 -15.74 -18.95 -11.38
C LYS A 473 -14.75 -18.35 -10.42
N ASN A 474 -15.17 -18.16 -9.17
CA ASN A 474 -14.28 -17.79 -8.09
C ASN A 474 -13.26 -18.91 -7.80
N SER A 475 -12.04 -18.53 -7.48
CA SER A 475 -10.98 -19.45 -7.02
C SER A 475 -11.05 -19.60 -5.51
N ARG A 476 -10.50 -20.68 -4.97
CA ARG A 476 -10.38 -20.89 -3.52
C ARG A 476 -8.93 -20.82 -3.11
N HIS A 477 -8.66 -20.23 -1.95
CA HIS A 477 -7.30 -20.18 -1.46
C HIS A 477 -7.17 -20.67 -0.02
N THR A 478 -6.01 -21.23 0.25
CA THR A 478 -5.56 -21.62 1.59
C THR A 478 -4.26 -20.88 1.89
N THR A 479 -4.18 -20.28 3.05
CA THR A 479 -2.96 -19.62 3.54
C THR A 479 -2.59 -20.18 4.90
N ALA A 480 -1.33 -20.59 5.09
CA ALA A 480 -0.78 -20.95 6.38
C ALA A 480 0.51 -20.17 6.62
N ASN A 481 0.58 -19.42 7.71
CA ASN A 481 1.71 -18.58 8.07
C ASN A 481 2.26 -19.01 9.43
N LEU A 482 3.59 -19.07 9.54
CA LEU A 482 4.31 -19.29 10.79
C LEU A 482 5.34 -18.18 10.95
N ALA A 483 5.46 -17.60 12.15
CA ALA A 483 6.52 -16.65 12.43
C ALA A 483 7.05 -16.83 13.86
N TYR A 484 8.35 -16.57 14.00
CA TYR A 484 9.03 -16.47 15.29
C TYR A 484 9.72 -15.12 15.39
N THR A 485 9.35 -14.32 16.38
CA THR A 485 9.96 -13.02 16.68
C THR A 485 10.80 -13.12 17.93
N TRP A 486 12.08 -12.75 17.83
CA TRP A 486 13.05 -12.76 18.90
C TRP A 486 13.62 -11.36 19.16
N LEU A 487 13.48 -10.90 20.41
CA LEU A 487 13.91 -9.58 20.91
C LEU A 487 14.86 -9.77 22.10
N PRO A 488 16.09 -10.28 21.89
CA PRO A 488 17.01 -10.61 23.00
C PRO A 488 17.46 -9.39 23.79
N SER A 489 17.54 -8.22 23.13
CA SER A 489 17.99 -6.97 23.75
C SER A 489 17.36 -5.77 23.04
N ASN A 490 17.60 -4.55 23.52
CA ASN A 490 17.22 -3.33 22.82
C ASN A 490 18.03 -3.10 21.51
N ALA A 491 19.17 -3.77 21.39
CA ALA A 491 20.08 -3.62 20.26
C ALA A 491 19.74 -4.56 19.09
N PHE A 492 19.02 -5.66 19.30
CA PHE A 492 18.76 -6.65 18.29
C PHE A 492 17.29 -7.10 18.27
N ALA A 493 16.72 -7.20 17.08
CA ALA A 493 15.40 -7.75 16.82
C ALA A 493 15.44 -8.63 15.56
N MET A 494 14.76 -9.77 15.59
CA MET A 494 14.70 -10.70 14.44
C MET A 494 13.30 -11.29 14.33
N SER A 495 12.86 -11.53 13.08
CA SER A 495 11.68 -12.31 12.76
C SER A 495 12.06 -13.36 11.69
N VAL A 496 11.84 -14.62 11.98
CA VAL A 496 11.92 -15.72 11.00
C VAL A 496 10.51 -16.12 10.64
N TYR A 497 10.22 -16.32 9.36
CA TYR A 497 8.86 -16.57 8.90
C TYR A 497 8.80 -17.56 7.74
N GLY A 498 7.68 -18.27 7.67
CA GLY A 498 7.33 -19.17 6.57
C GLY A 498 5.86 -19.05 6.22
N GLN A 499 5.54 -19.12 4.94
CA GLN A 499 4.19 -19.09 4.41
C GLN A 499 3.99 -20.22 3.42
N PHE A 500 2.86 -20.88 3.52
CA PHE A 500 2.27 -21.65 2.44
C PHE A 500 1.05 -20.91 1.89
N PHE A 501 0.97 -20.78 0.56
CA PHE A 501 -0.19 -20.23 -0.13
C PHE A 501 -0.57 -21.18 -1.27
N GLY A 502 -1.81 -21.67 -1.26
CA GLY A 502 -2.40 -22.47 -2.32
C GLY A 502 -3.61 -21.76 -2.90
N LEU A 503 -3.66 -21.55 -4.21
CA LEU A 503 -4.81 -21.05 -4.94
C LEU A 503 -5.28 -22.15 -5.88
N TYR A 504 -6.52 -22.59 -5.68
CA TYR A 504 -7.09 -23.73 -6.41
C TYR A 504 -8.11 -23.24 -7.42
N ASN A 505 -8.14 -23.90 -8.60
CA ASN A 505 -9.00 -23.51 -9.72
C ASN A 505 -8.78 -22.02 -10.06
N ARG A 506 -7.51 -21.63 -10.24
CA ARG A 506 -7.11 -20.23 -10.40
C ARG A 506 -7.76 -19.56 -11.61
N GLN A 507 -8.07 -18.30 -11.48
CA GLN A 507 -8.42 -17.45 -12.61
C GLN A 507 -7.16 -17.16 -13.41
N PHE A 508 -7.18 -17.56 -14.68
CA PHE A 508 -6.02 -17.51 -15.55
C PHE A 508 -6.34 -16.77 -16.84
N ARG A 509 -5.50 -15.82 -17.20
CA ARG A 509 -5.56 -15.09 -18.44
C ARG A 509 -4.97 -15.91 -19.55
N THR A 510 -5.79 -16.30 -20.53
CA THR A 510 -5.42 -17.09 -21.70
C THR A 510 -5.64 -16.35 -22.99
N TYR A 511 -5.30 -16.98 -24.10
CA TYR A 511 -5.46 -16.47 -25.46
C TYR A 511 -6.16 -17.53 -26.29
N GLU A 512 -7.11 -17.10 -27.12
CA GLU A 512 -7.89 -17.94 -28.03
C GLU A 512 -7.85 -17.34 -29.42
N HIS A 513 -8.10 -18.15 -30.44
CA HIS A 513 -8.19 -17.66 -31.82
C HIS A 513 -9.47 -16.81 -32.02
N HIS A 514 -9.34 -15.70 -32.70
CA HIS A 514 -10.40 -14.75 -33.01
C HIS A 514 -10.42 -14.45 -34.50
N ASN A 515 -11.56 -14.03 -35.08
CA ASN A 515 -11.72 -13.72 -36.51
C ASN A 515 -11.19 -14.83 -37.42
N GLY A 516 -11.65 -16.08 -37.22
CA GLY A 516 -11.19 -17.22 -38.03
C GLY A 516 -9.72 -17.60 -37.81
N GLY A 517 -9.06 -17.06 -36.80
CA GLY A 517 -7.66 -17.31 -36.46
C GLY A 517 -6.68 -16.23 -36.92
N GLU A 518 -7.13 -15.20 -37.61
CA GLU A 518 -6.31 -14.06 -38.07
C GLU A 518 -5.81 -13.17 -36.91
N ALA A 519 -6.46 -13.26 -35.76
CA ALA A 519 -6.08 -12.56 -34.52
C ALA A 519 -6.26 -13.46 -33.29
N LEU A 520 -5.75 -13.02 -32.16
CA LEU A 520 -6.03 -13.61 -30.84
C LEU A 520 -6.97 -12.73 -30.04
N ILE A 521 -7.79 -13.36 -29.22
CA ILE A 521 -8.53 -12.71 -28.14
C ILE A 521 -7.97 -13.15 -26.79
N ARG A 522 -7.59 -12.19 -25.98
CA ARG A 522 -7.16 -12.41 -24.61
C ARG A 522 -8.39 -12.45 -23.71
N THR A 523 -8.57 -13.56 -23.02
CA THR A 523 -9.72 -13.80 -22.14
C THR A 523 -9.31 -14.46 -20.83
N TRP A 524 -10.28 -14.86 -20.02
CA TRP A 524 -10.08 -15.47 -18.72
C TRP A 524 -10.73 -16.85 -18.66
N ILE A 525 -10.04 -17.80 -18.04
CA ILE A 525 -10.56 -19.14 -17.74
C ILE A 525 -10.19 -19.53 -16.31
N ASN A 526 -10.82 -20.58 -15.80
CA ASN A 526 -10.35 -21.27 -14.62
C ASN A 526 -9.43 -22.41 -15.07
N ASP A 527 -8.16 -22.39 -14.68
CA ASP A 527 -7.17 -23.39 -15.10
C ASP A 527 -6.08 -23.61 -14.07
N GLY A 528 -5.94 -24.86 -13.65
CA GLY A 528 -4.88 -25.32 -12.74
C GLY A 528 -4.87 -24.64 -11.38
N ASP A 529 -3.78 -24.87 -10.67
CA ASP A 529 -3.56 -24.36 -9.32
C ASP A 529 -2.25 -23.58 -9.25
N TYR A 530 -2.15 -22.69 -8.27
CA TYR A 530 -0.89 -22.03 -7.90
C TYR A 530 -0.53 -22.39 -6.47
N LEU A 531 0.67 -22.89 -6.27
CA LEU A 531 1.25 -23.26 -4.97
C LEU A 531 2.52 -22.43 -4.73
N SER A 532 2.63 -21.84 -3.55
CA SER A 532 3.79 -21.04 -3.16
C SER A 532 4.22 -21.38 -1.73
N VAL A 533 5.51 -21.61 -1.54
CA VAL A 533 6.15 -21.65 -0.22
C VAL A 533 7.17 -20.53 -0.15
N LYS A 534 7.02 -19.68 0.85
CA LYS A 534 7.91 -18.55 1.11
C LYS A 534 8.60 -18.77 2.46
N ILE A 535 9.92 -18.58 2.51
CA ILE A 535 10.72 -18.63 3.72
C ILE A 535 11.60 -17.39 3.76
N GLY A 536 11.61 -16.70 4.89
CA GLY A 536 12.41 -15.49 5.03
C GLY A 536 12.81 -15.20 6.47
N MET A 537 13.68 -14.22 6.58
CA MET A 537 14.15 -13.70 7.85
C MET A 537 14.33 -12.18 7.72
N ALA A 538 13.89 -11.43 8.72
CA ALA A 538 14.18 -10.01 8.81
C ALA A 538 14.86 -9.73 10.16
N PHE A 539 15.92 -8.93 10.14
CA PHE A 539 16.58 -8.54 11.37
C PHE A 539 16.97 -7.06 11.36
N ASN A 540 16.99 -6.50 12.55
CA ASN A 540 17.41 -5.14 12.84
C ASN A 540 18.47 -5.18 13.93
N TRP A 541 19.66 -4.65 13.65
CA TRP A 541 20.77 -4.60 14.57
C TRP A 541 21.22 -3.17 14.79
N LYS A 542 21.19 -2.71 16.03
CA LYS A 542 21.62 -1.38 16.49
C LYS A 542 23.00 -1.50 17.12
N LEU A 543 23.99 -0.90 16.49
CA LEU A 543 25.39 -0.89 16.90
C LEU A 543 25.80 0.52 17.35
N LEU A 544 26.99 0.66 17.95
CA LEU A 544 27.57 1.92 18.38
C LEU A 544 26.63 2.75 19.28
N GLY A 545 26.02 2.09 20.28
CA GLY A 545 25.04 2.74 21.16
C GLY A 545 23.78 3.20 20.45
N GLY A 546 23.41 2.52 19.34
CA GLY A 546 22.25 2.85 18.51
C GLY A 546 22.51 3.95 17.47
N ASN A 547 23.74 4.40 17.31
CA ASN A 547 24.11 5.34 16.24
C ASN A 547 24.10 4.68 14.85
N LEU A 548 24.48 3.40 14.76
CA LEU A 548 24.43 2.63 13.51
C LEU A 548 23.32 1.59 13.63
N GLN A 549 22.42 1.57 12.69
CA GLN A 549 21.35 0.59 12.56
C GLN A 549 21.48 -0.14 11.23
N LEU A 550 21.47 -1.45 11.27
CA LEU A 550 21.51 -2.35 10.12
C LEU A 550 20.21 -3.14 10.06
N TYR A 551 19.62 -3.21 8.87
CA TYR A 551 18.45 -4.01 8.58
C TYR A 551 18.74 -4.88 7.36
N ALA A 552 18.35 -6.15 7.41
CA ALA A 552 18.36 -7.01 6.24
C ALA A 552 17.16 -7.97 6.25
N ASN A 553 16.67 -8.27 5.04
CA ASN A 553 15.55 -9.18 4.81
C ASN A 553 15.84 -10.07 3.59
N PRO A 554 16.51 -11.23 3.77
CA PRO A 554 16.58 -12.28 2.77
C PRO A 554 15.27 -13.09 2.73
N GLU A 555 14.82 -13.41 1.52
CA GLU A 555 13.59 -14.16 1.26
C GLU A 555 13.74 -15.09 0.06
N LEU A 556 13.33 -16.34 0.22
CA LEU A 556 13.24 -17.35 -0.85
C LEU A 556 11.77 -17.71 -1.06
N SER A 557 11.32 -17.71 -2.31
CA SER A 557 10.00 -18.18 -2.70
C SER A 557 10.11 -19.37 -3.64
N LEU A 558 9.36 -20.42 -3.38
CA LEU A 558 9.23 -21.60 -4.22
C LEU A 558 7.83 -21.60 -4.80
N ASN A 559 7.69 -21.37 -6.11
CA ASN A 559 6.41 -21.18 -6.77
C ASN A 559 6.21 -22.23 -7.87
N LYS A 560 5.01 -22.83 -7.89
CA LYS A 560 4.61 -23.81 -8.90
C LYS A 560 3.19 -23.52 -9.38
N VAL A 561 3.02 -23.47 -10.69
CA VAL A 561 1.73 -23.41 -11.38
C VAL A 561 1.50 -24.74 -12.08
N THR A 562 0.27 -25.25 -11.99
CA THR A 562 -0.21 -26.43 -12.74
C THR A 562 -1.26 -26.00 -13.78
N GLY A 563 -1.81 -26.98 -14.54
CA GLY A 563 -2.82 -26.72 -15.57
C GLY A 563 -2.21 -26.75 -16.98
N SER A 564 -2.88 -26.11 -17.94
CA SER A 564 -2.50 -26.09 -19.36
C SER A 564 -1.14 -25.43 -19.63
N CYS A 565 -0.72 -24.50 -18.74
CA CYS A 565 0.54 -23.78 -18.84
C CYS A 565 1.34 -23.92 -17.54
N PRO A 566 2.00 -25.08 -17.29
CA PRO A 566 2.75 -25.29 -16.06
C PRO A 566 4.00 -24.40 -16.03
N LEU A 567 4.29 -23.83 -14.84
CA LEU A 567 5.46 -22.98 -14.64
C LEU A 567 6.02 -23.16 -13.22
N THR A 568 7.33 -23.20 -13.10
CA THR A 568 8.03 -23.19 -11.81
C THR A 568 9.00 -22.02 -11.80
N PHE A 569 8.98 -21.22 -10.72
CA PHE A 569 9.83 -20.04 -10.61
C PHE A 569 10.18 -19.77 -9.14
N ASN A 570 11.47 -19.85 -8.80
CA ASN A 570 11.96 -19.82 -7.43
C ASN A 570 12.89 -18.63 -7.19
N PRO A 571 12.36 -17.41 -6.99
CA PRO A 571 13.17 -16.22 -6.81
C PRO A 571 13.75 -16.13 -5.39
N PHE A 572 14.96 -15.57 -5.29
CA PHE A 572 15.56 -15.08 -4.08
C PHE A 572 15.58 -13.55 -4.11
N ASN A 573 15.11 -12.93 -3.03
CA ASN A 573 15.07 -11.48 -2.85
C ASN A 573 15.89 -11.10 -1.60
N LEU A 574 16.55 -9.93 -1.65
CA LEU A 574 17.28 -9.37 -0.52
C LEU A 574 17.11 -7.85 -0.50
N ASN A 575 16.73 -7.34 0.65
CA ASN A 575 16.69 -5.92 0.97
C ASN A 575 17.61 -5.64 2.15
N VAL A 576 18.55 -4.70 2.00
CA VAL A 576 19.49 -4.27 3.03
C VAL A 576 19.40 -2.77 3.21
N GLN A 577 19.35 -2.32 4.45
CA GLN A 577 19.38 -0.90 4.80
C GLN A 577 20.36 -0.68 5.94
N SER A 578 21.13 0.40 5.86
CA SER A 578 21.94 0.91 6.96
C SER A 578 21.56 2.36 7.24
N THR A 579 21.49 2.74 8.51
CA THR A 579 21.26 4.13 8.91
C THR A 579 22.24 4.50 10.01
N TYR A 580 23.02 5.57 9.78
CA TYR A 580 23.95 6.14 10.76
C TYR A 580 23.45 7.51 11.23
N TYR A 581 23.36 7.69 12.54
CA TYR A 581 22.91 8.93 13.18
C TYR A 581 24.09 9.67 13.81
N LEU A 582 24.27 10.94 13.42
CA LEU A 582 25.31 11.83 13.94
C LEU A 582 24.69 13.16 14.38
N ASN A 583 24.40 13.32 15.66
CA ASN A 583 23.73 14.50 16.23
C ASN A 583 22.39 14.81 15.51
N ARG A 584 22.34 15.90 14.74
CA ARG A 584 21.17 16.32 13.93
C ARG A 584 21.17 15.75 12.52
N PHE A 585 22.23 15.05 12.14
CA PHE A 585 22.36 14.43 10.82
C PHE A 585 22.05 12.95 10.86
N TYR A 586 21.57 12.42 9.76
CA TYR A 586 21.49 10.98 9.50
C TYR A 586 21.94 10.67 8.08
N PHE A 587 22.53 9.50 7.92
CA PHE A 587 22.96 8.96 6.64
C PHE A 587 22.34 7.58 6.47
N ARG A 588 21.60 7.37 5.38
CA ARG A 588 20.95 6.09 5.09
C ARG A 588 21.47 5.52 3.78
N GLY A 589 21.92 4.28 3.82
CA GLY A 589 22.22 3.47 2.66
C GLY A 589 21.11 2.44 2.46
N LEU A 590 20.70 2.23 1.23
CA LEU A 590 19.71 1.22 0.83
C LEU A 590 20.26 0.42 -0.34
N PHE A 591 20.08 -0.90 -0.31
CA PHE A 591 20.40 -1.79 -1.41
C PHE A 591 19.36 -2.91 -1.50
N MET A 592 18.80 -3.11 -2.70
CA MET A 592 17.89 -4.20 -3.03
C MET A 592 18.45 -4.97 -4.23
N LEU A 593 18.54 -6.30 -4.08
CA LEU A 593 18.81 -7.15 -5.23
C LEU A 593 17.72 -6.99 -6.29
N PRO A 594 17.98 -7.35 -7.55
CA PRO A 594 16.94 -7.42 -8.58
C PRO A 594 15.75 -8.22 -8.09
N GLN A 595 14.64 -7.51 -7.81
CA GLN A 595 13.42 -8.19 -7.37
C GLN A 595 12.85 -9.02 -8.51
N LYS A 596 12.60 -10.28 -8.23
CA LYS A 596 12.02 -11.24 -9.15
C LYS A 596 10.72 -11.77 -8.58
N GLY A 597 9.75 -12.03 -9.43
CA GLY A 597 8.48 -12.58 -9.01
C GLY A 597 7.70 -13.17 -10.17
N MET A 598 6.53 -13.72 -9.85
CA MET A 598 5.63 -14.34 -10.80
C MET A 598 4.20 -13.86 -10.53
N MET A 599 3.49 -13.51 -11.60
CA MET A 599 2.05 -13.28 -11.58
C MET A 599 1.34 -14.56 -12.00
N PHE A 600 0.75 -15.26 -11.05
CA PHE A 600 0.12 -16.58 -11.29
C PHE A 600 -1.12 -16.48 -12.20
N SER A 601 -1.83 -15.33 -12.24
CA SER A 601 -3.03 -15.14 -13.06
C SER A 601 -2.74 -14.99 -14.56
N SER A 602 -1.47 -14.85 -14.98
CA SER A 602 -1.09 -14.61 -16.37
C SER A 602 0.17 -15.35 -16.80
N ASN A 603 0.70 -16.24 -15.96
CA ASN A 603 2.01 -16.88 -16.17
C ASN A 603 3.10 -15.88 -16.58
N THR A 604 3.11 -14.73 -15.92
CA THR A 604 4.09 -13.68 -16.18
C THR A 604 5.17 -13.73 -15.13
N THR A 605 6.41 -13.94 -15.54
CA THR A 605 7.56 -13.71 -14.67
C THR A 605 8.06 -12.28 -14.87
N TYR A 606 8.58 -11.68 -13.81
CA TYR A 606 9.18 -10.35 -13.90
C TYR A 606 10.51 -10.28 -13.17
N HIS A 607 11.42 -9.48 -13.74
CA HIS A 607 12.74 -9.19 -13.22
C HIS A 607 12.93 -7.69 -13.18
N ASN A 608 12.92 -7.11 -11.98
CA ASN A 608 13.29 -5.71 -11.79
C ASN A 608 14.81 -5.58 -11.74
N ARG A 609 15.36 -4.40 -11.98
CA ARG A 609 16.80 -4.14 -11.76
C ARG A 609 17.06 -3.99 -10.25
N HIS A 610 18.35 -4.09 -9.86
CA HIS A 610 18.77 -3.72 -8.52
C HIS A 610 18.45 -2.24 -8.26
N TYR A 611 18.11 -1.95 -7.02
CA TYR A 611 17.80 -0.59 -6.56
C TYR A 611 18.70 -0.25 -5.40
N TYR A 612 19.35 0.91 -5.44
CA TYR A 612 20.20 1.37 -4.37
C TYR A 612 20.11 2.89 -4.22
N GLY A 613 20.42 3.39 -3.02
CA GLY A 613 20.37 4.79 -2.75
C GLY A 613 21.14 5.18 -1.49
N LEU A 614 21.55 6.45 -1.48
CA LEU A 614 22.13 7.11 -0.32
C LEU A 614 21.27 8.33 0.01
N THR A 615 20.98 8.54 1.27
CA THR A 615 20.27 9.71 1.78
C THR A 615 21.10 10.36 2.87
N ALA A 616 21.32 11.66 2.78
CA ALA A 616 21.82 12.50 3.84
C ALA A 616 20.69 13.42 4.31
N GLY A 617 20.41 13.44 5.61
CA GLY A 617 19.37 14.29 6.17
C GLY A 617 19.86 15.07 7.38
N TRP A 618 19.24 16.23 7.58
CA TRP A 618 19.43 17.09 8.74
C TRP A 618 18.07 17.46 9.33
N SER A 619 17.96 17.48 10.64
CA SER A 619 16.72 17.81 11.33
C SER A 619 16.95 18.58 12.63
N ASP A 620 16.04 19.50 12.92
CA ASP A 620 15.92 20.14 14.22
C ASP A 620 14.47 20.08 14.75
N ALA A 621 14.10 20.99 15.63
CA ALA A 621 12.77 21.00 16.24
C ALA A 621 11.62 21.23 15.21
N ASN A 622 11.88 22.03 14.17
CA ASN A 622 10.87 22.48 13.21
C ASN A 622 11.18 22.06 11.77
N TRP A 623 12.43 21.88 11.43
CA TRP A 623 12.89 21.59 10.08
C TRP A 623 13.36 20.15 9.93
N ASN A 624 13.01 19.53 8.81
CA ASN A 624 13.64 18.30 8.33
C ASN A 624 13.96 18.45 6.85
N ILE A 625 15.24 18.30 6.53
CA ILE A 625 15.76 18.43 5.17
C ILE A 625 16.51 17.17 4.82
N SER A 626 16.22 16.58 3.66
CA SER A 626 16.96 15.41 3.18
C SER A 626 17.29 15.52 1.69
N LEU A 627 18.50 15.09 1.35
CA LEU A 627 18.98 14.92 0.00
C LEU A 627 19.23 13.43 -0.23
N SER A 628 18.57 12.85 -1.22
CA SER A 628 18.69 11.45 -1.59
C SER A 628 19.20 11.30 -3.02
N ALA A 629 20.14 10.40 -3.22
CA ALA A 629 20.66 10.02 -4.53
C ALA A 629 20.38 8.53 -4.76
N TYR A 630 19.64 8.20 -5.80
CA TYR A 630 19.26 6.83 -6.13
C TYR A 630 19.84 6.40 -7.48
N ASN A 631 20.30 5.16 -7.55
CA ASN A 631 20.71 4.49 -8.80
C ASN A 631 21.74 5.25 -9.64
N MET A 632 22.61 6.04 -9.02
CA MET A 632 23.51 6.99 -9.68
C MET A 632 24.45 6.37 -10.74
N PHE A 633 24.71 5.06 -10.66
CA PHE A 633 25.57 4.36 -11.61
C PHE A 633 24.80 3.51 -12.63
N ASN A 634 23.44 3.53 -12.59
CA ASN A 634 22.63 2.83 -13.57
C ASN A 634 22.65 3.58 -14.91
N LYS A 635 22.79 2.83 -16.00
CA LYS A 635 22.72 3.37 -17.36
C LYS A 635 21.39 3.02 -18.01
N GLY A 636 20.83 3.95 -18.79
CA GLY A 636 19.59 3.74 -19.53
C GLY A 636 18.32 3.75 -18.66
N TRP A 637 17.18 3.59 -19.28
CA TRP A 637 15.83 3.76 -18.71
C TRP A 637 15.13 2.44 -18.36
N LYS A 638 15.78 1.29 -18.57
CA LYS A 638 15.22 -0.03 -18.35
C LYS A 638 14.92 -0.23 -16.86
N ASN A 639 13.64 -0.44 -16.53
CA ASN A 639 13.18 -0.73 -15.17
C ASN A 639 13.10 -2.23 -14.90
N SER A 640 12.38 -2.95 -15.79
CA SER A 640 12.11 -4.38 -15.61
C SER A 640 11.97 -5.09 -16.94
N VAL A 641 12.06 -6.40 -16.89
CA VAL A 641 11.68 -7.31 -17.98
C VAL A 641 10.56 -8.20 -17.48
N TRP A 642 9.51 -8.33 -18.28
CA TRP A 642 8.37 -9.20 -18.03
C TRP A 642 8.29 -10.23 -19.15
N GLU A 643 8.05 -11.49 -18.79
CA GLU A 643 7.95 -12.58 -19.73
C GLU A 643 6.63 -13.30 -19.53
N ILE A 644 5.83 -13.41 -20.59
CA ILE A 644 4.54 -14.10 -20.61
C ILE A 644 4.71 -15.39 -21.40
N HIS A 645 4.24 -16.49 -20.84
CA HIS A 645 4.34 -17.81 -21.44
C HIS A 645 2.96 -18.48 -21.47
N THR A 646 2.34 -18.51 -22.66
CA THR A 646 1.08 -19.23 -22.91
C THR A 646 1.19 -20.00 -24.26
N PRO A 647 0.32 -20.98 -24.54
CA PRO A 647 0.45 -21.79 -25.77
C PRO A 647 0.32 -21.01 -27.05
N LEU A 648 -0.56 -20.00 -27.10
CA LEU A 648 -0.83 -19.21 -28.33
C LEU A 648 -0.11 -17.85 -28.33
N TYR A 649 0.41 -17.41 -27.18
CA TYR A 649 1.04 -16.11 -27.04
C TYR A 649 2.21 -16.14 -26.07
N CYS A 650 3.37 -15.72 -26.54
CA CYS A 650 4.53 -15.45 -25.70
C CYS A 650 4.99 -14.02 -25.88
N GLU A 651 5.47 -13.38 -24.81
CA GLU A 651 5.96 -12.00 -24.88
C GLU A 651 7.16 -11.80 -23.95
N VAL A 652 8.16 -11.10 -24.46
CA VAL A 652 9.23 -10.49 -23.64
C VAL A 652 9.08 -8.99 -23.72
N ARG A 653 8.70 -8.36 -22.61
CA ARG A 653 8.46 -6.93 -22.51
C ARG A 653 9.52 -6.25 -21.65
N THR A 654 10.23 -5.30 -22.22
CA THR A 654 11.13 -4.40 -21.48
C THR A 654 10.36 -3.13 -21.12
N ASN A 655 10.21 -2.87 -19.82
CA ASN A 655 9.58 -1.67 -19.30
C ASN A 655 10.64 -0.60 -19.01
N TYR A 656 10.34 0.64 -19.39
CA TYR A 656 11.18 1.82 -19.19
C TYR A 656 10.51 2.80 -18.23
N GLY A 657 11.31 3.59 -17.51
CA GLY A 657 10.79 4.61 -16.60
C GLY A 657 11.84 5.10 -15.59
N ASN A 658 11.42 5.91 -14.65
CA ASN A 658 12.33 6.62 -13.73
C ASN A 658 12.85 5.78 -12.56
N TYR A 659 12.25 4.64 -12.23
CA TYR A 659 12.56 3.95 -10.96
C TYR A 659 14.02 3.52 -10.85
N ASN A 660 14.61 3.04 -11.91
CA ASN A 660 15.98 2.52 -11.92
C ASN A 660 16.98 3.45 -12.60
N HIS A 661 16.58 4.66 -12.94
CA HIS A 661 17.46 5.66 -13.50
C HIS A 661 18.12 6.53 -12.39
N PRO A 662 19.29 7.16 -12.60
CA PRO A 662 19.87 8.12 -11.67
C PRO A 662 18.87 9.22 -11.28
N ARG A 663 18.68 9.43 -9.99
CA ARG A 663 17.71 10.39 -9.45
C ARG A 663 18.27 11.07 -8.21
N ILE A 664 18.13 12.37 -8.12
CA ILE A 664 18.41 13.16 -6.92
C ILE A 664 17.08 13.75 -6.45
N ASN A 665 16.73 13.51 -5.18
CA ASN A 665 15.54 14.04 -4.55
C ASN A 665 15.94 14.97 -3.39
N LEU A 666 15.41 16.17 -3.38
CA LEU A 666 15.47 17.09 -2.24
C LEU A 666 14.08 17.16 -1.60
N SER A 667 14.02 16.89 -0.31
CA SER A 667 12.79 17.02 0.46
C SER A 667 13.00 17.96 1.64
N VAL A 668 12.11 18.92 1.79
CA VAL A 668 12.14 19.94 2.85
C VAL A 668 10.78 19.94 3.54
N THR A 669 10.80 19.81 4.85
CA THR A 669 9.62 19.88 5.69
C THR A 669 9.80 20.90 6.78
N TYR A 670 8.82 21.78 6.96
CA TYR A 670 8.73 22.71 8.06
C TYR A 670 7.48 22.43 8.88
N THR A 671 7.60 22.35 10.21
CA THR A 671 6.50 22.10 11.12
C THR A 671 6.43 23.19 12.16
N PHE A 672 5.30 23.88 12.21
CA PHE A 672 4.99 24.88 13.23
C PHE A 672 3.98 24.29 14.21
N GLY A 673 4.40 24.12 15.48
CA GLY A 673 3.55 23.61 16.55
C GLY A 673 3.14 24.72 17.50
N TYR A 674 1.91 24.66 18.01
CA TYR A 674 1.33 25.66 18.90
C TYR A 674 0.40 25.01 19.95
N GLY A 675 0.17 25.73 21.04
CA GLY A 675 -0.76 25.33 22.11
C GLY A 675 -0.15 24.38 23.14
N LYS A 676 -0.99 23.70 23.91
CA LYS A 676 -0.63 22.88 25.08
C LYS A 676 -0.96 21.40 24.85
N LYS A 677 0.02 20.54 25.00
CA LYS A 677 -0.16 19.08 24.94
C LYS A 677 -0.81 18.55 26.21
N VAL A 678 -1.60 17.47 26.09
CA VAL A 678 -2.17 16.77 27.25
C VAL A 678 -1.03 16.09 28.01
N GLN A 679 -0.87 16.45 29.28
CA GLN A 679 -0.04 15.70 30.22
C GLN A 679 -0.96 14.76 30.99
N ARG A 680 -0.95 13.47 30.68
CA ARG A 680 -1.66 12.44 31.47
C ARG A 680 -0.67 11.87 32.46
N GLY A 681 -0.82 12.21 33.76
CA GLY A 681 0.06 11.74 34.83
C GLY A 681 0.14 10.21 34.97
N ASN A 682 -0.94 9.50 34.61
CA ASN A 682 -1.02 8.04 34.67
C ASN A 682 -0.41 7.29 33.47
N GLU A 683 0.06 7.99 32.44
CA GLU A 683 0.72 7.33 31.32
C GLU A 683 2.14 6.87 31.67
N VAL A 684 2.74 7.44 32.71
CA VAL A 684 3.94 6.90 33.32
C VAL A 684 3.66 5.51 33.91
N GLY A 685 2.47 5.30 34.49
CA GLY A 685 2.04 4.00 35.01
C GLY A 685 1.77 2.97 33.92
N ALA A 686 1.25 3.37 32.73
CA ALA A 686 1.10 2.49 31.57
C ALA A 686 2.46 2.11 30.95
N GLN A 687 3.48 2.90 31.18
CA GLN A 687 4.89 2.55 30.91
C GLN A 687 5.47 1.55 31.93
N GLN A 688 4.73 1.21 32.92
CA GLN A 688 5.03 0.22 33.94
C GLN A 688 5.05 -1.22 33.43
N GLY A 689 5.74 -1.47 32.42
CA GLY A 689 6.36 -2.75 32.26
C GLY A 689 7.67 -2.90 33.05
N ALA A 690 8.18 -1.86 33.61
CA ALA A 690 9.19 -1.92 34.66
C ALA A 690 8.47 -2.07 36.01
N ASP A 691 8.13 -3.28 36.40
CA ASP A 691 8.04 -3.59 37.78
C ASP A 691 9.34 -3.09 38.41
N SER A 692 9.20 -2.04 39.13
CA SER A 692 10.29 -1.44 39.85
C SER A 692 10.87 -2.48 40.79
N ALA A 693 11.99 -3.06 40.42
CA ALA A 693 12.85 -3.80 41.32
C ALA A 693 13.40 -2.90 42.45
N ILE A 694 13.07 -1.62 42.42
CA ILE A 694 13.51 -0.58 43.39
C ILE A 694 12.76 -0.68 44.72
N LEU A 695 11.68 -1.43 44.81
CA LEU A 695 10.86 -1.55 46.00
C LEU A 695 10.93 -2.94 46.65
N LYS A 696 12.04 -3.64 46.51
CA LYS A 696 12.27 -4.88 47.28
C LYS A 696 13.54 -4.79 48.12
#